data_89405c619b326060bfa4150ece2e8cff
#
_entry.id   89405c619b326060bfa4150ece2e8cff
#
_cell.length_a   1.000
_cell.length_b   1.000
_cell.length_c   1.000
_cell.angle_alpha   90.00
_cell.angle_beta   90.00
_cell.angle_gamma   90.00
#
_symmetry.space_group_name_H-M   'P 1'
#
loop_
_entity.id
_entity.type
_entity.pdbx_description
1 polymer ?
#
loop_
_entity_poly.entity_id
_entity_poly.type
_entity_poly.pdbx_seq_one_letter_code
_entity_poly.pdbx_strand_id
1 'polypeptide(L)'
;MIKTDSSFRFQRSLLALALTAAFVPMQAHAEGDDAAPVTTISFGLGLQSGSSADHAQFGQYNGLRADRNFFGTLGFSHSLRDLDNSNWLQIEGSNLLGETRELSLVKKDPGNWKLSASYGELVRYEPNTVNSGLIGAGSTTPQVVALAAGSGSDMELKTKRSGLGLGFSKVLSPALQFDLDLKSEKKDGARLFGIGINCPTVIAPGCLGTTLSNTGWASLMLPEPVSANHSQIEARLAYGADRLRFNLGYYGSFYRNNNATLTGSIPGSLYNPVGTLLPLSTGLRSVLGQPVALAPDNQAHQLDLSGSFDFSNTTRGTFKFARSAASQNASFADAGLSGAPAGVTGLDAQVRSTLSKLTLTSRPVRALSLLADLRYEKKDDQTPIATYNLEGAVPALPALPFTYSNRELSSEKSNAKLQASWQFNSDYRATLGADRENIDRGVFTATSAISGISALRQKTSERTVRAELRGRLAETLSGTVSVSRSNRDGSNWLKDNSGLGVTEVTNPSDPVTGFLPTAVFMPTLADRQRNKVKLFADWQASESLTLQVSAENGSDRYTAPSSYGLRDTGMHQLSVDWGYTLSDNWGLTGTLSRSAQALNQARAAGYLMAFDNTNLGASIGVNGKASGKLDVGGSLSYVGDKSVYGQTLDALAGSDSVALLAATGGLPDIVYSQTALKLFGKYALEKGSSVRVDFVHQRNNVNDWTWSYNGVPYSYSDGTTVLQKANQSVNVIGVTYVYQLP
;
A
#
# COMPACT_ATOMS: atom_id res chain seq x y z
N MET A 1 12.23 -6.95 -7.05
CA MET A 1 11.10 -6.27 -6.42
C MET A 1 10.99 -4.87 -6.99
N ILE A 2 10.18 -4.70 -8.02
CA ILE A 2 9.92 -3.40 -8.64
C ILE A 2 9.09 -2.64 -7.61
N LYS A 3 9.63 -1.56 -7.04
CA LYS A 3 8.80 -0.59 -6.32
C LYS A 3 7.85 0.01 -7.37
N THR A 4 6.68 -0.56 -7.50
CA THR A 4 5.55 0.16 -8.07
C THR A 4 5.23 1.25 -7.08
N ASP A 5 5.38 2.49 -7.48
CA ASP A 5 4.88 3.66 -6.77
C ASP A 5 3.36 3.51 -6.57
N SER A 6 2.98 2.84 -5.51
CA SER A 6 1.63 2.85 -5.01
C SER A 6 1.51 3.99 -4.00
N SER A 7 1.54 5.23 -4.51
CA SER A 7 1.36 6.44 -3.70
C SER A 7 0.01 6.48 -2.95
N PHE A 8 -0.95 5.64 -3.32
CA PHE A 8 -2.27 5.55 -2.68
C PHE A 8 -2.32 4.76 -1.36
N ARG A 9 -1.33 3.91 -1.07
CA ARG A 9 -1.29 3.14 0.20
C ARG A 9 -0.36 3.73 1.25
N PHE A 10 0.50 4.67 0.90
CA PHE A 10 1.55 5.16 1.78
C PHE A 10 1.06 6.15 2.86
N GLN A 11 0.01 6.91 2.61
CA GLN A 11 -0.49 7.90 3.58
C GLN A 11 -1.21 7.27 4.78
N ARG A 12 -1.92 6.15 4.60
CA ARG A 12 -2.55 5.44 5.72
C ARG A 12 -1.53 4.70 6.61
N SER A 13 -0.42 4.26 6.03
CA SER A 13 0.65 3.55 6.76
C SER A 13 1.54 4.47 7.59
N LEU A 14 1.78 5.71 7.15
CA LEU A 14 2.54 6.70 7.92
C LEU A 14 1.81 7.17 9.17
N LEU A 15 0.47 7.25 9.13
CA LEU A 15 -0.35 7.59 10.31
C LEU A 15 -0.29 6.47 11.36
N ALA A 16 -0.26 5.21 10.94
CA ALA A 16 -0.16 4.06 11.85
C ALA A 16 1.23 3.97 12.51
N LEU A 17 2.31 4.25 11.77
CA LEU A 17 3.66 4.31 12.34
C LEU A 17 3.83 5.46 13.35
N ALA A 18 3.19 6.60 13.13
CA ALA A 18 3.22 7.71 14.08
C ALA A 18 2.48 7.40 15.40
N LEU A 19 1.49 6.51 15.35
CA LEU A 19 0.73 6.10 16.55
C LEU A 19 1.49 5.07 17.40
N THR A 20 2.24 4.15 16.80
CA THR A 20 3.05 3.18 17.54
C THR A 20 4.28 3.81 18.19
N ALA A 21 4.84 4.87 17.61
CA ALA A 21 5.96 5.61 18.19
C ALA A 21 5.60 6.39 19.48
N ALA A 22 4.31 6.54 19.81
CA ALA A 22 3.89 7.30 21.00
C ALA A 22 4.21 6.60 22.31
N PHE A 23 4.38 5.28 22.31
CA PHE A 23 4.65 4.49 23.52
C PHE A 23 6.07 3.88 23.58
N VAL A 24 6.87 4.07 22.55
CA VAL A 24 8.28 3.69 22.60
C VAL A 24 9.07 4.88 23.17
N PRO A 25 9.71 4.77 24.31
CA PRO A 25 10.63 5.81 24.77
C PRO A 25 11.78 5.89 23.75
N MET A 26 11.77 6.90 22.88
CA MET A 26 12.95 7.24 22.09
C MET A 26 14.04 7.64 23.06
N GLN A 27 14.93 6.73 23.36
CA GLN A 27 16.16 7.06 24.06
C GLN A 27 17.07 7.77 23.05
N ALA A 28 17.14 9.09 23.16
CA ALA A 28 18.27 9.82 22.60
C ALA A 28 19.50 9.38 23.43
N HIS A 29 20.31 8.49 22.88
CA HIS A 29 21.63 8.24 23.43
C HIS A 29 22.47 9.50 23.19
N ALA A 30 22.72 10.25 24.25
CA ALA A 30 23.86 11.14 24.26
C ALA A 30 25.12 10.28 24.00
N GLU A 31 25.89 10.62 22.99
CA GLU A 31 27.24 10.07 22.81
C GLU A 31 28.10 10.50 24.01
N GLY A 32 28.06 9.69 25.04
CA GLY A 32 29.02 9.76 26.15
C GLY A 32 30.17 8.79 25.87
N ASP A 33 31.37 9.26 26.12
CA ASP A 33 32.66 8.59 25.85
C ASP A 33 32.97 7.42 26.82
N ASP A 34 31.96 6.80 27.45
CA ASP A 34 32.20 5.81 28.50
C ASP A 34 31.88 4.38 28.06
N ALA A 35 32.91 3.55 28.11
CA ALA A 35 32.93 2.12 27.84
C ALA A 35 32.13 1.26 28.84
N ALA A 36 31.49 1.83 29.85
CA ALA A 36 30.69 1.08 30.82
C ALA A 36 29.40 0.50 30.22
N PRO A 37 29.05 -0.75 30.54
CA PRO A 37 27.82 -1.33 30.09
C PRO A 37 26.60 -0.57 30.63
N VAL A 38 25.67 -0.20 29.74
CA VAL A 38 24.43 0.48 30.13
C VAL A 38 23.29 -0.50 29.97
N THR A 39 22.63 -0.83 31.08
CA THR A 39 21.43 -1.67 31.08
C THR A 39 20.24 -0.87 31.58
N THR A 40 19.17 -0.84 30.80
CA THR A 40 17.94 -0.13 31.16
C THR A 40 16.75 -1.11 31.13
N ILE A 41 15.93 -1.08 32.18
CA ILE A 41 14.67 -1.81 32.24
C ILE A 41 13.55 -0.79 32.36
N SER A 42 12.48 -0.97 31.59
CA SER A 42 11.26 -0.16 31.70
C SER A 42 10.06 -1.04 31.95
N PHE A 43 9.26 -0.67 32.95
CA PHE A 43 8.00 -1.32 33.27
C PHE A 43 6.90 -0.26 33.30
N GLY A 44 5.83 -0.50 32.55
CA GLY A 44 4.72 0.43 32.47
C GLY A 44 3.37 -0.27 32.67
N LEU A 45 2.44 0.50 33.21
CA LEU A 45 1.05 0.14 33.37
C LEU A 45 0.19 1.21 32.72
N GLY A 46 -0.85 0.79 32.02
CA GLY A 46 -1.75 1.71 31.36
C GLY A 46 -3.22 1.32 31.51
N LEU A 47 -4.06 2.34 31.46
CA LEU A 47 -5.51 2.23 31.45
C LEU A 47 -6.04 2.86 30.16
N GLN A 48 -7.04 2.24 29.56
CA GLN A 48 -7.75 2.81 28.42
C GLN A 48 -9.26 2.83 28.71
N SER A 49 -9.95 3.87 28.18
CA SER A 49 -11.40 4.00 28.24
C SER A 49 -12.05 3.66 26.92
N GLY A 50 -13.32 3.36 26.94
CA GLY A 50 -14.13 3.06 25.75
C GLY A 50 -14.35 1.56 25.55
N SER A 51 -15.23 1.21 24.64
CA SER A 51 -15.49 -0.17 24.19
C SER A 51 -14.53 -0.58 23.08
N SER A 52 -14.50 -1.87 22.72
CA SER A 52 -13.76 -2.36 21.55
C SER A 52 -14.14 -1.63 20.27
N ALA A 53 -15.40 -1.21 20.13
CA ALA A 53 -15.85 -0.39 19.00
C ALA A 53 -15.26 1.03 19.00
N ASP A 54 -15.02 1.63 20.20
CA ASP A 54 -14.30 2.91 20.32
C ASP A 54 -12.82 2.78 19.99
N HIS A 55 -12.25 1.61 20.23
CA HIS A 55 -10.85 1.33 19.94
C HIS A 55 -10.60 0.99 18.46
N ALA A 56 -11.63 0.95 17.59
CA ALA A 56 -11.55 0.42 16.23
C ALA A 56 -10.42 1.02 15.39
N GLN A 57 -10.29 2.33 15.37
CA GLN A 57 -9.21 3.02 14.66
C GLN A 57 -7.93 3.14 15.51
N PHE A 58 -8.09 3.44 16.81
CA PHE A 58 -6.96 3.59 17.73
C PHE A 58 -6.16 2.29 17.87
N GLY A 59 -6.90 1.16 18.09
CA GLY A 59 -6.31 -0.15 18.39
C GLY A 59 -5.89 -0.97 17.17
N GLN A 60 -6.01 -0.42 15.94
CA GLN A 60 -5.85 -1.21 14.72
C GLN A 60 -4.48 -1.89 14.58
N TYR A 61 -3.39 -1.25 15.06
CA TYR A 61 -2.02 -1.74 14.89
C TYR A 61 -1.21 -1.84 16.19
N ASN A 62 -1.75 -1.37 17.32
CA ASN A 62 -1.00 -1.28 18.57
C ASN A 62 -1.33 -2.39 19.58
N GLY A 63 -2.22 -3.32 19.23
CA GLY A 63 -2.66 -4.41 20.10
C GLY A 63 -3.63 -3.98 21.20
N LEU A 64 -4.14 -2.74 21.19
CA LEU A 64 -5.05 -2.19 22.20
C LEU A 64 -6.51 -2.16 21.71
N ARG A 65 -6.90 -3.08 20.83
CA ARG A 65 -8.26 -3.17 20.26
C ARG A 65 -9.28 -3.83 21.17
N ALA A 66 -8.85 -4.79 21.99
CA ALA A 66 -9.75 -5.60 22.80
C ALA A 66 -10.39 -4.80 23.94
N ASP A 67 -11.52 -5.30 24.46
CA ASP A 67 -12.22 -4.78 25.64
C ASP A 67 -11.41 -5.00 26.93
N ARG A 68 -10.20 -4.48 26.96
CA ARG A 68 -9.33 -4.50 28.13
C ARG A 68 -9.07 -3.06 28.56
N ASN A 69 -9.54 -2.72 29.77
CA ASN A 69 -9.28 -1.40 30.32
C ASN A 69 -7.86 -1.24 30.87
N PHE A 70 -7.09 -2.32 30.94
CA PHE A 70 -5.76 -2.36 31.53
C PHE A 70 -4.76 -3.07 30.62
N PHE A 71 -3.56 -2.52 30.51
CA PHE A 71 -2.45 -3.16 29.80
C PHE A 71 -1.12 -2.88 30.51
N GLY A 72 -0.16 -3.79 30.31
CA GLY A 72 1.20 -3.64 30.79
C GLY A 72 2.19 -3.50 29.64
N THR A 73 3.26 -2.76 29.86
CA THR A 73 4.42 -2.70 28.94
C THR A 73 5.68 -3.10 29.69
N LEU A 74 6.56 -3.82 29.00
CA LEU A 74 7.90 -4.18 29.49
C LEU A 74 8.88 -3.92 28.37
N GLY A 75 9.93 -3.17 28.70
CA GLY A 75 11.04 -2.93 27.79
C GLY A 75 12.37 -3.24 28.48
N PHE A 76 13.36 -3.55 27.69
CA PHE A 76 14.69 -3.86 28.13
C PHE A 76 15.69 -3.35 27.07
N SER A 77 16.77 -2.73 27.50
CA SER A 77 17.91 -2.46 26.62
C SER A 77 19.23 -2.69 27.35
N HIS A 78 20.18 -3.29 26.64
CA HIS A 78 21.54 -3.47 27.13
C HIS A 78 22.51 -3.07 26.03
N SER A 79 23.45 -2.19 26.35
CA SER A 79 24.49 -1.75 25.43
C SER A 79 25.85 -1.88 26.13
N LEU A 80 26.76 -2.63 25.50
CA LEU A 80 28.17 -2.77 25.92
C LEU A 80 29.04 -2.34 24.73
N ARG A 81 29.99 -1.42 24.99
CA ARG A 81 30.99 -0.99 24.04
C ARG A 81 32.34 -1.16 24.68
N ASP A 82 32.99 -2.29 24.49
CA ASP A 82 34.33 -2.56 24.93
C ASP A 82 35.30 -2.12 23.82
N LEU A 83 35.90 -0.98 23.99
CA LEU A 83 36.80 -0.38 23.01
C LEU A 83 38.15 -1.11 22.96
N ASP A 84 38.61 -1.68 24.09
CA ASP A 84 39.90 -2.34 24.20
C ASP A 84 39.92 -3.68 23.46
N ASN A 85 38.79 -4.41 23.51
CA ASN A 85 38.62 -5.70 22.85
C ASN A 85 37.72 -5.62 21.57
N SER A 86 37.40 -4.39 21.12
CA SER A 86 36.55 -4.16 19.95
C SER A 86 35.21 -4.98 19.95
N ASN A 87 34.67 -5.21 21.15
CA ASN A 87 33.46 -6.01 21.33
C ASN A 87 32.24 -5.13 21.65
N TRP A 88 31.31 -5.06 20.72
CA TRP A 88 30.07 -4.29 20.89
C TRP A 88 28.87 -5.22 20.91
N LEU A 89 28.07 -5.13 21.97
CA LEU A 89 26.83 -5.88 22.14
C LEU A 89 25.68 -4.91 22.42
N GLN A 90 24.61 -5.05 21.67
CA GLN A 90 23.36 -4.32 21.88
C GLN A 90 22.21 -5.32 21.89
N ILE A 91 21.39 -5.31 22.93
CA ILE A 91 20.17 -6.11 23.04
C ILE A 91 19.04 -5.16 23.41
N GLU A 92 17.95 -5.22 22.66
CA GLU A 92 16.78 -4.38 22.90
C GLU A 92 15.52 -5.22 22.85
N GLY A 93 14.61 -4.98 23.79
CA GLY A 93 13.28 -5.56 23.80
C GLY A 93 12.27 -4.47 24.12
N SER A 94 11.19 -4.40 23.33
CA SER A 94 10.12 -3.43 23.54
C SER A 94 8.76 -4.11 23.52
N ASN A 95 7.82 -3.56 24.30
CA ASN A 95 6.44 -4.02 24.37
C ASN A 95 6.29 -5.54 24.64
N LEU A 96 7.18 -6.11 25.45
CA LEU A 96 7.30 -7.58 25.64
C LEU A 96 6.06 -8.24 26.26
N LEU A 97 5.19 -7.46 26.95
CA LEU A 97 3.88 -7.93 27.48
C LEU A 97 2.73 -7.71 26.50
N GLY A 98 2.96 -6.96 25.40
CA GLY A 98 1.95 -6.62 24.43
C GLY A 98 1.79 -7.64 23.29
N GLU A 99 0.92 -7.33 22.34
CA GLU A 99 0.72 -8.10 21.09
C GLU A 99 1.63 -7.64 19.93
N THR A 100 2.39 -6.54 20.13
CA THR A 100 3.31 -5.94 19.17
C THR A 100 4.72 -5.89 19.75
N ARG A 101 5.21 -7.04 20.16
CA ARG A 101 6.53 -7.16 20.83
C ARG A 101 7.67 -7.17 19.82
N GLU A 102 8.79 -6.60 20.24
CA GLU A 102 10.01 -6.58 19.44
C GLU A 102 11.21 -6.98 20.32
N LEU A 103 12.12 -7.74 19.73
CA LEU A 103 13.40 -8.13 20.34
C LEU A 103 14.48 -8.03 19.27
N SER A 104 15.59 -7.40 19.58
CA SER A 104 16.75 -7.31 18.71
C SER A 104 18.05 -7.56 19.46
N LEU A 105 18.99 -8.17 18.77
CA LEU A 105 20.36 -8.41 19.24
C LEU A 105 21.31 -8.03 18.11
N VAL A 106 22.31 -7.22 18.43
CA VAL A 106 23.43 -6.91 17.54
C VAL A 106 24.73 -7.13 18.30
N LYS A 107 25.56 -8.00 17.78
CA LYS A 107 26.93 -8.17 18.25
C LYS A 107 27.89 -7.90 17.12
N LYS A 108 28.90 -7.09 17.34
CA LYS A 108 29.87 -6.74 16.29
C LYS A 108 31.28 -6.54 16.86
N ASP A 109 32.23 -6.86 16.03
CA ASP A 109 33.62 -6.44 16.11
C ASP A 109 33.82 -5.43 14.96
N PRO A 110 33.85 -4.12 15.28
CA PRO A 110 33.93 -3.07 14.27
C PRO A 110 35.10 -3.26 13.30
N GLY A 111 34.83 -3.18 12.02
CA GLY A 111 35.83 -3.39 10.96
C GLY A 111 36.09 -4.86 10.62
N ASN A 112 35.50 -5.84 11.34
CA ASN A 112 35.73 -7.26 11.14
C ASN A 112 34.44 -8.01 10.84
N TRP A 113 33.47 -8.07 11.78
CA TRP A 113 32.22 -8.78 11.58
C TRP A 113 31.07 -8.19 12.40
N LYS A 114 29.84 -8.49 11.97
CA LYS A 114 28.59 -8.16 12.66
C LYS A 114 27.64 -9.34 12.57
N LEU A 115 27.04 -9.69 13.70
CA LEU A 115 25.90 -10.61 13.81
C LEU A 115 24.69 -9.84 14.29
N SER A 116 23.54 -10.04 13.70
CA SER A 116 22.27 -9.47 14.14
C SER A 116 21.19 -10.54 14.17
N ALA A 117 20.32 -10.47 15.18
CA ALA A 117 19.10 -11.27 15.26
C ALA A 117 17.93 -10.35 15.65
N SER A 118 16.77 -10.54 15.06
CA SER A 118 15.59 -9.77 15.38
C SER A 118 14.35 -10.66 15.39
N TYR A 119 13.44 -10.38 16.31
CA TYR A 119 12.12 -10.97 16.35
C TYR A 119 11.10 -9.84 16.53
N GLY A 120 10.01 -9.87 15.77
CA GLY A 120 8.96 -8.86 15.87
C GLY A 120 7.59 -9.46 15.64
N GLU A 121 6.60 -8.93 16.35
CA GLU A 121 5.20 -9.25 16.17
C GLU A 121 4.42 -7.98 15.82
N LEU A 122 3.55 -8.08 14.84
CA LEU A 122 2.64 -7.01 14.43
C LEU A 122 1.23 -7.59 14.28
N VAL A 123 0.30 -6.99 15.00
CA VAL A 123 -1.13 -7.31 14.89
C VAL A 123 -1.83 -6.21 14.11
N ARG A 124 -2.72 -6.60 13.19
CA ARG A 124 -3.64 -5.70 12.51
C ARG A 124 -5.06 -6.20 12.74
N TYR A 125 -5.86 -5.40 13.41
CA TYR A 125 -7.29 -5.61 13.56
C TYR A 125 -8.06 -4.97 12.42
N GLU A 126 -9.12 -5.62 11.95
CA GLU A 126 -10.08 -4.96 11.07
C GLU A 126 -10.86 -3.90 11.88
N PRO A 127 -11.01 -2.67 11.36
CA PRO A 127 -11.70 -1.61 12.11
C PRO A 127 -13.23 -1.82 12.16
N ASN A 128 -13.75 -2.71 11.32
CA ASN A 128 -15.17 -3.02 11.26
C ASN A 128 -15.53 -4.13 12.25
N THR A 129 -16.73 -4.03 12.80
CA THR A 129 -17.40 -5.11 13.53
C THR A 129 -18.25 -5.89 12.54
N VAL A 130 -18.06 -7.20 12.49
CA VAL A 130 -18.85 -8.12 11.66
C VAL A 130 -19.81 -8.85 12.57
N ASN A 131 -21.13 -8.64 12.38
CA ASN A 131 -22.17 -9.40 13.09
C ASN A 131 -22.72 -10.47 12.16
N SER A 132 -22.61 -11.73 12.53
CA SER A 132 -22.92 -12.85 11.64
C SER A 132 -23.34 -14.10 12.40
N GLY A 133 -24.16 -14.95 11.74
CA GLY A 133 -24.44 -16.31 12.15
C GLY A 133 -23.38 -17.34 11.72
N LEU A 134 -22.30 -16.90 11.05
CA LEU A 134 -21.27 -17.77 10.48
C LEU A 134 -20.57 -18.61 11.55
N ILE A 135 -20.52 -19.93 11.36
CA ILE A 135 -19.78 -20.84 12.25
C ILE A 135 -18.44 -21.17 11.61
N GLY A 136 -17.36 -21.11 12.41
CA GLY A 136 -16.01 -21.39 11.93
C GLY A 136 -15.41 -20.26 11.08
N ALA A 137 -15.72 -19.01 11.41
CA ALA A 137 -15.12 -17.85 10.77
C ALA A 137 -13.58 -17.92 10.83
N GLY A 138 -12.92 -17.67 9.70
CA GLY A 138 -11.47 -17.79 9.58
C GLY A 138 -10.97 -19.24 9.42
N SER A 139 -11.85 -20.22 9.27
CA SER A 139 -11.50 -21.56 8.79
C SER A 139 -11.60 -21.66 7.26
N THR A 140 -11.05 -22.71 6.70
CA THR A 140 -11.15 -23.00 5.25
C THR A 140 -12.52 -23.54 4.85
N THR A 141 -13.35 -23.96 5.81
CA THR A 141 -14.66 -24.57 5.59
C THR A 141 -15.73 -23.99 6.53
N PRO A 142 -15.99 -22.66 6.49
CA PRO A 142 -17.00 -22.06 7.35
C PRO A 142 -18.41 -22.53 6.94
N GLN A 143 -19.30 -22.60 7.94
CA GLN A 143 -20.71 -22.88 7.71
C GLN A 143 -21.53 -21.61 7.74
N VAL A 144 -22.18 -21.29 6.63
CA VAL A 144 -23.09 -20.15 6.51
C VAL A 144 -24.41 -20.48 7.19
N VAL A 145 -24.84 -19.63 8.11
CA VAL A 145 -26.14 -19.73 8.79
C VAL A 145 -26.89 -18.44 8.52
N ALA A 146 -28.04 -18.54 7.86
CA ALA A 146 -28.90 -17.39 7.58
C ALA A 146 -29.67 -17.00 8.85
N LEU A 147 -29.38 -15.80 9.37
CA LEU A 147 -30.06 -15.19 10.51
C LEU A 147 -30.63 -13.83 10.09
N ALA A 148 -31.59 -13.32 10.85
CA ALA A 148 -32.06 -11.95 10.63
C ALA A 148 -30.88 -10.96 10.82
N ALA A 149 -30.86 -9.90 10.05
CA ALA A 149 -29.78 -8.91 10.08
C ALA A 149 -29.54 -8.37 11.52
N GLY A 150 -28.29 -8.41 11.95
CA GLY A 150 -27.87 -7.96 13.28
C GLY A 150 -28.23 -8.89 14.45
N SER A 151 -28.79 -10.10 14.18
CA SER A 151 -29.12 -11.09 15.23
C SER A 151 -28.02 -12.14 15.45
N GLY A 152 -26.92 -12.05 14.72
CA GLY A 152 -25.76 -12.91 14.90
C GLY A 152 -24.86 -12.51 16.07
N SER A 153 -23.70 -13.09 16.16
CA SER A 153 -22.67 -12.72 17.10
C SER A 153 -21.65 -11.80 16.46
N ASP A 154 -21.17 -10.84 17.24
CA ASP A 154 -20.07 -9.97 16.81
C ASP A 154 -18.77 -10.77 16.76
N MET A 155 -18.06 -10.65 15.65
CA MET A 155 -16.74 -11.27 15.47
C MET A 155 -15.67 -10.21 15.18
N GLU A 156 -14.53 -10.42 15.78
CA GLU A 156 -13.34 -9.60 15.59
C GLU A 156 -12.38 -10.30 14.61
N LEU A 157 -12.08 -9.64 13.52
CA LEU A 157 -11.14 -10.15 12.52
C LEU A 157 -9.79 -9.50 12.73
N LYS A 158 -8.74 -10.33 12.79
CA LYS A 158 -7.37 -9.85 12.90
C LYS A 158 -6.38 -10.72 12.14
N THR A 159 -5.29 -10.13 11.76
CA THR A 159 -4.11 -10.83 11.26
C THR A 159 -2.90 -10.49 12.12
N LYS A 160 -2.12 -11.50 12.48
CA LYS A 160 -0.87 -11.37 13.21
C LYS A 160 0.28 -11.77 12.31
N ARG A 161 1.36 -10.98 12.32
CA ARG A 161 2.64 -11.29 11.69
C ARG A 161 3.66 -11.53 12.79
N SER A 162 4.46 -12.58 12.66
CA SER A 162 5.59 -12.88 13.54
C SER A 162 6.81 -13.08 12.66
N GLY A 163 7.80 -12.22 12.80
CA GLY A 163 8.98 -12.18 11.94
C GLY A 163 10.25 -12.53 12.71
N LEU A 164 11.09 -13.37 12.15
CA LEU A 164 12.45 -13.65 12.60
C LEU A 164 13.43 -13.19 11.52
N GLY A 165 14.43 -12.40 11.93
CA GLY A 165 15.52 -11.96 11.07
C GLY A 165 16.87 -12.39 11.65
N LEU A 166 17.77 -12.85 10.79
CA LEU A 166 19.17 -13.14 11.11
C LEU A 166 20.05 -12.45 10.08
N GLY A 167 21.05 -11.69 10.52
CA GLY A 167 21.99 -11.03 9.64
C GLY A 167 23.42 -11.32 10.05
N PHE A 168 24.28 -11.53 9.07
CA PHE A 168 25.70 -11.71 9.24
C PHE A 168 26.46 -10.84 8.24
N SER A 169 27.45 -10.11 8.71
CA SER A 169 28.36 -9.32 7.87
C SER A 169 29.80 -9.61 8.24
N LYS A 170 30.66 -9.77 7.26
CA LYS A 170 32.09 -10.05 7.43
C LYS A 170 32.92 -9.23 6.46
N VAL A 171 33.87 -8.48 6.98
CA VAL A 171 34.95 -7.86 6.22
C VAL A 171 35.98 -8.95 5.89
N LEU A 172 36.07 -9.32 4.63
CA LEU A 172 36.99 -10.37 4.16
C LEU A 172 38.39 -9.79 3.87
N SER A 173 38.43 -8.53 3.42
CA SER A 173 39.64 -7.75 3.25
C SER A 173 39.28 -6.25 3.30
N PRO A 174 40.24 -5.32 3.36
CA PRO A 174 39.94 -3.88 3.35
C PRO A 174 39.07 -3.43 2.15
N ALA A 175 39.05 -4.20 1.07
CA ALA A 175 38.29 -3.91 -0.15
C ALA A 175 37.06 -4.78 -0.34
N LEU A 176 36.86 -5.83 0.48
CA LEU A 176 35.85 -6.86 0.23
C LEU A 176 35.04 -7.18 1.49
N GLN A 177 33.73 -7.03 1.39
CA GLN A 177 32.77 -7.37 2.45
C GLN A 177 31.71 -8.33 1.93
N PHE A 178 31.33 -9.28 2.80
CA PHE A 178 30.22 -10.19 2.56
C PHE A 178 29.11 -9.92 3.59
N ASP A 179 27.87 -9.85 3.12
CA ASP A 179 26.66 -9.69 3.93
C ASP A 179 25.68 -10.82 3.60
N LEU A 180 25.02 -11.37 4.61
CA LEU A 180 23.98 -12.37 4.51
C LEU A 180 22.83 -11.99 5.43
N ASP A 181 21.62 -11.85 4.89
CA ASP A 181 20.39 -11.61 5.63
C ASP A 181 19.37 -12.71 5.33
N LEU A 182 18.84 -13.30 6.39
CA LEU A 182 17.76 -14.29 6.36
C LEU A 182 16.56 -13.70 7.10
N LYS A 183 15.38 -13.78 6.50
CA LYS A 183 14.12 -13.34 7.10
C LYS A 183 13.07 -14.41 6.91
N SER A 184 12.27 -14.64 7.95
CA SER A 184 11.08 -15.51 7.88
C SER A 184 9.94 -14.82 8.61
N GLU A 185 8.82 -14.63 7.93
CA GLU A 185 7.61 -14.03 8.48
C GLU A 185 6.47 -15.04 8.36
N LYS A 186 5.83 -15.33 9.48
CA LYS A 186 4.57 -16.06 9.56
C LYS A 186 3.43 -15.07 9.69
N LYS A 187 2.36 -15.26 8.93
CA LYS A 187 1.14 -14.46 8.97
C LYS A 187 -0.06 -15.38 9.20
N ASP A 188 -0.77 -15.18 10.31
CA ASP A 188 -1.94 -15.98 10.71
C ASP A 188 -3.14 -15.09 11.03
N GLY A 189 -4.35 -15.67 10.96
CA GLY A 189 -5.59 -15.01 11.37
C GLY A 189 -6.68 -15.05 10.30
N ALA A 190 -7.52 -14.03 10.29
CA ALA A 190 -8.58 -13.87 9.30
C ALA A 190 -8.73 -12.41 8.91
N ARG A 191 -9.15 -12.16 7.67
CA ARG A 191 -9.43 -10.82 7.15
C ARG A 191 -10.80 -10.76 6.48
N LEU A 192 -11.29 -9.54 6.34
CA LEU A 192 -12.57 -9.30 5.66
C LEU A 192 -12.49 -9.74 4.20
N PHE A 193 -13.41 -10.61 3.80
CA PHE A 193 -13.54 -11.12 2.45
C PHE A 193 -14.99 -11.58 2.23
N GLY A 194 -15.46 -11.53 1.00
CA GLY A 194 -16.80 -11.97 0.63
C GLY A 194 -16.84 -12.50 -0.81
N ILE A 195 -17.89 -13.22 -1.10
CA ILE A 195 -18.23 -13.70 -2.44
C ILE A 195 -19.62 -13.21 -2.81
N GLY A 196 -19.88 -13.08 -4.11
CA GLY A 196 -21.20 -12.71 -4.62
C GLY A 196 -21.42 -13.26 -6.01
N ILE A 197 -22.66 -13.55 -6.31
CA ILE A 197 -23.10 -13.97 -7.63
C ILE A 197 -24.47 -13.38 -7.95
N ASN A 198 -24.62 -13.00 -9.20
CA ASN A 198 -25.91 -12.74 -9.84
C ASN A 198 -26.04 -13.71 -11.01
N CYS A 199 -27.08 -14.56 -11.00
CA CYS A 199 -27.28 -15.56 -12.03
C CYS A 199 -27.50 -14.90 -13.38
N PRO A 200 -26.59 -15.07 -14.37
CA PRO A 200 -26.77 -14.52 -15.70
C PRO A 200 -27.97 -15.22 -16.39
N THR A 201 -28.76 -14.47 -17.13
CA THR A 201 -29.92 -14.98 -17.87
C THR A 201 -29.56 -16.05 -18.91
N VAL A 202 -28.32 -16.04 -19.39
CA VAL A 202 -27.80 -16.98 -20.41
C VAL A 202 -27.43 -18.34 -19.80
N ILE A 203 -27.10 -18.41 -18.49
CA ILE A 203 -26.81 -19.66 -17.77
C ILE A 203 -28.06 -20.14 -17.01
N ALA A 204 -29.16 -19.56 -17.27
CA ALA A 204 -30.37 -19.54 -16.47
C ALA A 204 -30.98 -20.87 -16.04
N PRO A 205 -31.06 -21.96 -16.82
CA PRO A 205 -31.77 -23.13 -16.34
C PRO A 205 -31.16 -23.78 -15.09
N GLY A 206 -29.85 -23.64 -14.93
CA GLY A 206 -29.14 -24.20 -13.77
C GLY A 206 -29.09 -23.28 -12.55
N CYS A 207 -28.85 -21.98 -12.75
CA CYS A 207 -28.60 -21.03 -11.69
C CYS A 207 -29.87 -20.43 -11.07
N LEU A 208 -30.83 -19.98 -11.90
CA LEU A 208 -32.08 -19.35 -11.42
C LEU A 208 -33.13 -20.33 -10.90
N GLY A 209 -33.07 -21.60 -11.30
CA GLY A 209 -34.17 -22.55 -11.08
C GLY A 209 -35.38 -22.26 -11.95
N THR A 210 -36.49 -23.01 -11.72
CA THR A 210 -37.68 -22.97 -12.55
C THR A 210 -38.80 -22.07 -12.03
N THR A 211 -38.62 -21.43 -10.88
CA THR A 211 -39.70 -20.66 -10.25
C THR A 211 -39.22 -19.24 -9.89
N LEU A 212 -40.11 -18.26 -10.10
CA LEU A 212 -39.91 -16.86 -9.71
C LEU A 212 -39.78 -16.66 -8.19
N SER A 213 -39.98 -17.70 -7.39
CA SER A 213 -39.88 -17.68 -5.93
C SER A 213 -38.46 -17.91 -5.41
N ASN A 214 -37.51 -18.25 -6.27
CA ASN A 214 -36.11 -18.45 -5.87
C ASN A 214 -35.32 -17.17 -6.03
N THR A 215 -34.37 -16.93 -5.11
CA THR A 215 -33.41 -15.86 -5.33
C THR A 215 -32.36 -16.28 -6.37
N GLY A 216 -32.14 -15.43 -7.36
CA GLY A 216 -31.08 -15.58 -8.37
C GLY A 216 -29.84 -14.76 -8.07
N TRP A 217 -29.77 -14.19 -6.88
CA TRP A 217 -28.69 -13.29 -6.44
C TRP A 217 -28.31 -13.62 -5.00
N ALA A 218 -27.03 -13.59 -4.71
CA ALA A 218 -26.52 -13.71 -3.34
C ALA A 218 -25.17 -13.01 -3.18
N SER A 219 -24.95 -12.40 -2.03
CA SER A 219 -23.64 -11.98 -1.57
C SER A 219 -23.43 -12.46 -0.12
N LEU A 220 -22.27 -12.99 0.17
CA LEU A 220 -21.91 -13.60 1.45
C LEU A 220 -20.61 -12.99 1.96
N MET A 221 -20.55 -12.74 3.27
CA MET A 221 -19.32 -12.41 3.95
C MET A 221 -18.67 -13.70 4.45
N LEU A 222 -17.54 -14.05 3.86
CA LEU A 222 -16.77 -15.24 4.21
C LEU A 222 -15.35 -14.80 4.57
N PRO A 223 -15.03 -14.55 5.85
CA PRO A 223 -13.70 -14.13 6.24
C PRO A 223 -12.61 -15.06 5.71
N GLU A 224 -11.64 -14.50 4.96
CA GLU A 224 -10.54 -15.25 4.39
C GLU A 224 -9.61 -15.76 5.50
N PRO A 225 -9.37 -17.07 5.59
CA PRO A 225 -8.40 -17.62 6.51
C PRO A 225 -6.97 -17.29 6.03
N VAL A 226 -6.18 -16.74 6.92
CA VAL A 226 -4.79 -16.37 6.64
C VAL A 226 -3.87 -17.29 7.42
N SER A 227 -3.06 -18.08 6.72
CA SER A 227 -1.97 -18.87 7.32
C SER A 227 -0.88 -19.03 6.27
N ALA A 228 0.12 -18.16 6.32
CA ALA A 228 1.16 -18.14 5.30
C ALA A 228 2.54 -17.87 5.92
N ASN A 229 3.57 -18.41 5.27
CA ASN A 229 4.97 -18.16 5.57
C ASN A 229 5.64 -17.46 4.39
N HIS A 230 6.41 -16.41 4.67
CA HIS A 230 7.22 -15.71 3.69
C HIS A 230 8.67 -15.71 4.16
N SER A 231 9.54 -16.42 3.46
CA SER A 231 10.97 -16.48 3.74
C SER A 231 11.76 -15.75 2.68
N GLN A 232 12.81 -15.06 3.10
CA GLN A 232 13.71 -14.30 2.24
C GLN A 232 15.15 -14.60 2.59
N ILE A 233 15.99 -14.67 1.57
CA ILE A 233 17.44 -14.75 1.70
C ILE A 233 18.05 -13.65 0.84
N GLU A 234 18.95 -12.86 1.39
CA GLU A 234 19.75 -11.88 0.68
C GLU A 234 21.22 -12.11 0.99
N ALA A 235 22.03 -12.35 -0.03
CA ALA A 235 23.47 -12.46 0.07
C ALA A 235 24.12 -11.39 -0.81
N ARG A 236 25.08 -10.67 -0.30
CA ARG A 236 25.75 -9.58 -0.99
C ARG A 236 27.27 -9.65 -0.81
N LEU A 237 27.98 -9.46 -1.89
CA LEU A 237 29.43 -9.28 -1.90
C LEU A 237 29.71 -7.86 -2.40
N ALA A 238 30.25 -7.01 -1.53
CA ALA A 238 30.62 -5.63 -1.83
C ALA A 238 32.13 -5.52 -2.00
N TYR A 239 32.57 -4.95 -3.12
CA TYR A 239 33.97 -4.64 -3.41
C TYR A 239 34.18 -3.17 -3.63
N GLY A 240 35.23 -2.61 -3.05
CA GLY A 240 35.58 -1.21 -3.22
C GLY A 240 37.06 -1.00 -3.20
N ALA A 241 37.61 -0.56 -4.33
CA ALA A 241 39.02 -0.14 -4.46
C ALA A 241 39.09 1.09 -5.34
N ASP A 242 39.86 2.09 -4.93
CA ASP A 242 40.16 3.34 -5.65
C ASP A 242 38.97 3.89 -6.45
N ARG A 243 38.96 3.60 -7.77
CA ARG A 243 37.99 4.11 -8.72
C ARG A 243 36.81 3.18 -8.98
N LEU A 244 36.91 1.91 -8.58
CA LEU A 244 35.88 0.88 -8.85
C LEU A 244 35.22 0.42 -7.56
N ARG A 245 33.90 0.48 -7.52
CA ARG A 245 33.07 -0.10 -6.45
C ARG A 245 31.96 -0.90 -7.09
N PHE A 246 31.76 -2.12 -6.63
CA PHE A 246 30.61 -2.90 -7.09
C PHE A 246 30.05 -3.80 -5.98
N ASN A 247 28.79 -4.16 -6.16
CA ASN A 247 28.08 -5.12 -5.34
C ASN A 247 27.51 -6.22 -6.25
N LEU A 248 27.76 -7.46 -5.90
CA LEU A 248 27.11 -8.64 -6.46
C LEU A 248 26.11 -9.12 -5.42
N GLY A 249 24.83 -9.20 -5.79
CA GLY A 249 23.75 -9.59 -4.91
C GLY A 249 22.98 -10.79 -5.42
N TYR A 250 22.55 -11.63 -4.48
CA TYR A 250 21.52 -12.64 -4.70
C TYR A 250 20.36 -12.36 -3.75
N TYR A 251 19.13 -12.43 -4.26
CA TYR A 251 17.90 -12.33 -3.49
C TYR A 251 16.99 -13.52 -3.83
N GLY A 252 16.53 -14.23 -2.80
CA GLY A 252 15.52 -15.28 -2.89
C GLY A 252 14.31 -14.93 -2.04
N SER A 253 13.11 -15.19 -2.55
CA SER A 253 11.83 -14.95 -1.88
C SER A 253 10.94 -16.17 -2.08
N PHE A 254 10.39 -16.70 -0.98
CA PHE A 254 9.59 -17.92 -0.95
C PHE A 254 8.32 -17.64 -0.15
N TYR A 255 7.18 -17.73 -0.82
CA TYR A 255 5.86 -17.60 -0.20
C TYR A 255 5.19 -18.97 -0.18
N ARG A 256 4.70 -19.37 0.99
CA ARG A 256 3.96 -20.61 1.22
C ARG A 256 2.65 -20.29 1.92
N ASN A 257 1.54 -20.77 1.36
CA ASN A 257 0.21 -20.65 1.94
C ASN A 257 -0.26 -22.01 2.44
N ASN A 258 -0.58 -22.11 3.73
CA ASN A 258 -1.07 -23.37 4.29
C ASN A 258 -2.54 -23.64 3.93
N ASN A 259 -3.24 -22.63 3.38
CA ASN A 259 -4.64 -22.69 2.98
C ASN A 259 -4.74 -22.59 1.46
N ALA A 260 -5.10 -23.68 0.80
CA ALA A 260 -5.29 -23.68 -0.66
C ALA A 260 -6.63 -23.07 -1.10
N THR A 261 -7.68 -23.30 -0.29
CA THR A 261 -9.06 -22.91 -0.64
C THR A 261 -9.83 -22.37 0.55
N LEU A 262 -10.91 -21.65 0.24
CA LEU A 262 -12.03 -21.32 1.12
C LEU A 262 -13.30 -21.87 0.52
N THR A 263 -14.00 -22.78 1.22
CA THR A 263 -15.22 -23.43 0.73
C THR A 263 -16.32 -23.31 1.77
N GLY A 264 -17.31 -22.44 1.53
CA GLY A 264 -18.42 -22.26 2.45
C GLY A 264 -19.47 -23.38 2.33
N SER A 265 -19.96 -23.89 3.47
CA SER A 265 -21.16 -24.73 3.48
C SER A 265 -22.40 -23.83 3.40
N ILE A 266 -23.18 -23.95 2.33
CA ILE A 266 -24.30 -23.03 2.01
C ILE A 266 -25.63 -23.61 2.46
N PRO A 267 -26.48 -22.86 3.19
CA PRO A 267 -27.81 -23.30 3.61
C PRO A 267 -28.78 -23.44 2.45
N GLY A 268 -29.96 -23.97 2.71
CA GLY A 268 -31.01 -24.13 1.69
C GLY A 268 -31.75 -22.84 1.32
N SER A 269 -31.64 -21.79 2.13
CA SER A 269 -32.29 -20.49 1.94
C SER A 269 -31.40 -19.34 2.33
N LEU A 270 -31.52 -18.21 1.65
CA LEU A 270 -30.83 -16.95 1.93
C LEU A 270 -31.79 -15.77 1.75
N TYR A 271 -31.44 -14.62 2.30
CA TYR A 271 -32.21 -13.39 2.15
C TYR A 271 -31.94 -12.77 0.76
N ASN A 272 -33.00 -12.31 0.12
CA ASN A 272 -32.92 -11.49 -1.08
C ASN A 272 -32.57 -10.03 -0.72
N PRO A 273 -32.30 -9.14 -1.70
CA PRO A 273 -31.97 -7.74 -1.44
C PRO A 273 -33.02 -6.93 -0.67
N VAL A 274 -34.29 -7.39 -0.65
CA VAL A 274 -35.38 -6.72 0.11
C VAL A 274 -35.63 -7.36 1.46
N GLY A 275 -34.72 -8.25 1.92
CA GLY A 275 -34.79 -8.84 3.26
C GLY A 275 -35.78 -10.01 3.44
N THR A 276 -36.24 -10.64 2.35
CA THR A 276 -37.10 -11.82 2.40
C THR A 276 -36.26 -13.09 2.32
N LEU A 277 -36.43 -14.02 3.26
CA LEU A 277 -35.79 -15.34 3.22
C LEU A 277 -36.42 -16.21 2.17
N LEU A 278 -35.66 -16.59 1.13
CA LEU A 278 -36.14 -17.38 0.00
C LEU A 278 -35.29 -18.65 -0.19
N PRO A 279 -35.88 -19.75 -0.66
CA PRO A 279 -35.14 -20.94 -1.04
C PRO A 279 -34.11 -20.62 -2.16
N LEU A 280 -32.99 -21.29 -2.12
CA LEU A 280 -31.98 -21.25 -3.19
C LEU A 280 -32.34 -22.30 -4.25
N SER A 281 -32.15 -21.96 -5.53
CA SER A 281 -32.07 -22.98 -6.57
C SER A 281 -30.88 -23.91 -6.32
N THR A 282 -30.99 -25.15 -6.80
CA THR A 282 -29.89 -26.12 -6.71
C THR A 282 -28.61 -25.58 -7.39
N GLY A 283 -28.77 -24.90 -8.54
CA GLY A 283 -27.67 -24.33 -9.29
C GLY A 283 -26.95 -23.18 -8.53
N LEU A 284 -27.72 -22.23 -7.98
CA LEU A 284 -27.15 -21.13 -7.20
C LEU A 284 -26.43 -21.65 -5.95
N ARG A 285 -27.03 -22.60 -5.24
CA ARG A 285 -26.42 -23.22 -4.06
C ARG A 285 -25.11 -23.94 -4.42
N SER A 286 -25.07 -24.66 -5.54
CA SER A 286 -23.88 -25.33 -6.04
C SER A 286 -22.78 -24.32 -6.36
N VAL A 287 -23.09 -23.22 -7.03
CA VAL A 287 -22.08 -22.19 -7.39
C VAL A 287 -21.54 -21.49 -6.17
N LEU A 288 -22.38 -21.11 -5.20
CA LEU A 288 -21.93 -20.49 -3.94
C LEU A 288 -21.06 -21.42 -3.09
N GLY A 289 -21.27 -22.74 -3.20
CA GLY A 289 -20.49 -23.77 -2.50
C GLY A 289 -19.21 -24.18 -3.23
N GLN A 290 -18.88 -23.56 -4.38
CA GLN A 290 -17.62 -23.83 -5.06
C GLN A 290 -16.44 -23.33 -4.26
N PRO A 291 -15.29 -24.03 -4.31
CA PRO A 291 -14.08 -23.57 -3.65
C PRO A 291 -13.58 -22.26 -4.27
N VAL A 292 -13.19 -21.33 -3.41
CA VAL A 292 -12.49 -20.10 -3.78
C VAL A 292 -11.00 -20.33 -3.57
N ALA A 293 -10.20 -20.29 -4.62
CA ALA A 293 -8.75 -20.44 -4.52
C ALA A 293 -8.14 -19.27 -3.75
N LEU A 294 -7.28 -19.60 -2.79
CA LEU A 294 -6.49 -18.63 -2.05
C LEU A 294 -5.14 -18.41 -2.72
N ALA A 295 -4.36 -17.45 -2.23
CA ALA A 295 -3.09 -17.09 -2.83
C ALA A 295 -2.14 -18.31 -2.94
N PRO A 296 -1.68 -18.66 -4.15
CA PRO A 296 -0.86 -19.85 -4.36
C PRO A 296 0.57 -19.65 -3.86
N ASP A 297 1.23 -20.76 -3.58
CA ASP A 297 2.66 -20.82 -3.34
C ASP A 297 3.43 -20.20 -4.52
N ASN A 298 4.46 -19.43 -4.21
CA ASN A 298 5.29 -18.84 -5.24
C ASN A 298 6.73 -18.60 -4.75
N GLN A 299 7.63 -18.45 -5.69
CA GLN A 299 9.02 -18.15 -5.40
C GLN A 299 9.61 -17.20 -6.45
N ALA A 300 10.62 -16.45 -6.02
CA ALA A 300 11.37 -15.57 -6.90
C ALA A 300 12.86 -15.58 -6.55
N HIS A 301 13.70 -15.56 -7.56
CA HIS A 301 15.14 -15.50 -7.46
C HIS A 301 15.66 -14.32 -8.29
N GLN A 302 16.61 -13.56 -7.76
CA GLN A 302 17.24 -12.46 -8.45
C GLN A 302 18.74 -12.48 -8.23
N LEU A 303 19.48 -12.28 -9.30
CA LEU A 303 20.90 -11.93 -9.26
C LEU A 303 21.05 -10.49 -9.74
N ASP A 304 21.82 -9.68 -9.04
CA ASP A 304 22.11 -8.33 -9.43
C ASP A 304 23.59 -7.97 -9.26
N LEU A 305 24.06 -7.16 -10.20
CA LEU A 305 25.38 -6.54 -10.18
C LEU A 305 25.17 -5.02 -10.31
N SER A 306 25.66 -4.27 -9.36
CA SER A 306 25.59 -2.81 -9.39
C SER A 306 26.92 -2.20 -8.95
N GLY A 307 27.24 -1.03 -9.45
CA GLY A 307 28.49 -0.41 -9.08
C GLY A 307 28.70 0.97 -9.67
N SER A 308 29.86 1.52 -9.41
CA SER A 308 30.30 2.80 -9.93
C SER A 308 31.78 2.75 -10.32
N PHE A 309 32.10 3.53 -11.35
CA PHE A 309 33.47 3.75 -11.79
C PHE A 309 33.72 5.24 -11.93
N ASP A 310 34.79 5.71 -11.29
CA ASP A 310 35.23 7.10 -11.34
C ASP A 310 36.21 7.26 -12.53
N PHE A 311 35.69 7.72 -13.68
CA PHE A 311 36.49 7.97 -14.90
C PHE A 311 37.52 9.07 -14.67
N SER A 312 37.11 10.08 -13.89
CA SER A 312 37.95 11.18 -13.46
C SER A 312 37.40 11.75 -12.14
N ASN A 313 38.09 12.73 -11.57
CA ASN A 313 37.61 13.44 -10.34
C ASN A 313 36.29 14.19 -10.57
N THR A 314 35.88 14.40 -11.82
CA THR A 314 34.67 15.14 -12.19
C THR A 314 33.63 14.29 -12.91
N THR A 315 33.94 13.03 -13.24
CA THR A 315 33.06 12.18 -14.03
C THR A 315 32.98 10.78 -13.44
N ARG A 316 31.74 10.39 -13.11
CA ARG A 316 31.42 9.07 -12.55
C ARG A 316 30.34 8.39 -13.37
N GLY A 317 30.56 7.12 -13.67
CA GLY A 317 29.56 6.22 -14.18
C GLY A 317 29.01 5.32 -13.09
N THR A 318 27.70 5.03 -13.10
CA THR A 318 27.10 3.98 -12.28
C THR A 318 26.36 3.02 -13.18
N PHE A 319 26.34 1.76 -12.80
CA PHE A 319 25.64 0.70 -13.52
C PHE A 319 24.85 -0.19 -12.57
N LYS A 320 23.76 -0.75 -13.08
CA LYS A 320 23.01 -1.81 -12.43
C LYS A 320 22.48 -2.78 -13.48
N PHE A 321 22.78 -4.06 -13.28
CA PHE A 321 22.20 -5.17 -14.04
C PHE A 321 21.54 -6.11 -13.07
N ALA A 322 20.31 -6.51 -13.37
CA ALA A 322 19.62 -7.51 -12.55
C ALA A 322 18.85 -8.46 -13.47
N ARG A 323 18.84 -9.73 -13.10
CA ARG A 323 18.02 -10.76 -13.73
C ARG A 323 17.25 -11.51 -12.66
N SER A 324 15.95 -11.65 -12.83
CA SER A 324 15.09 -12.39 -11.92
C SER A 324 14.23 -13.40 -12.65
N ALA A 325 13.86 -14.45 -11.91
CA ALA A 325 12.87 -15.45 -12.31
C ALA A 325 11.89 -15.63 -11.15
N ALA A 326 10.61 -15.51 -11.44
CA ALA A 326 9.53 -15.81 -10.51
C ALA A 326 8.67 -16.93 -11.07
N SER A 327 8.24 -17.86 -10.23
CA SER A 327 7.41 -18.99 -10.63
C SER A 327 6.32 -19.31 -9.60
N GLN A 328 5.23 -19.88 -10.10
CA GLN A 328 4.10 -20.38 -9.36
C GLN A 328 3.60 -21.63 -10.06
N ASN A 329 3.59 -22.75 -9.38
CA ASN A 329 3.22 -24.07 -9.91
C ASN A 329 2.26 -24.84 -9.00
N ALA A 330 1.39 -24.13 -8.27
CA ALA A 330 0.35 -24.74 -7.45
C ALA A 330 -0.65 -25.52 -8.32
N SER A 331 -1.05 -26.69 -7.82
CA SER A 331 -2.02 -27.56 -8.48
C SER A 331 -3.44 -26.97 -8.44
N PHE A 332 -4.17 -27.00 -9.53
CA PHE A 332 -5.58 -26.67 -9.56
C PHE A 332 -6.42 -27.62 -8.71
N ALA A 333 -6.05 -28.90 -8.67
CA ALA A 333 -6.75 -29.90 -7.87
C ALA A 333 -6.64 -29.61 -6.36
N ASP A 334 -5.46 -29.18 -5.89
CA ASP A 334 -5.25 -28.81 -4.47
C ASP A 334 -6.07 -27.55 -4.10
N ALA A 335 -6.29 -26.66 -5.06
CA ALA A 335 -7.17 -25.51 -4.92
C ALA A 335 -8.65 -25.84 -5.14
N GLY A 336 -9.02 -27.10 -5.37
CA GLY A 336 -10.38 -27.54 -5.64
C GLY A 336 -10.96 -26.95 -6.94
N LEU A 337 -10.10 -26.46 -7.84
CA LEU A 337 -10.53 -25.84 -9.10
C LEU A 337 -10.72 -26.90 -10.18
N SER A 338 -11.77 -26.72 -10.98
CA SER A 338 -12.11 -27.52 -12.15
C SER A 338 -12.20 -26.65 -13.40
N GLY A 339 -12.35 -27.24 -14.59
CA GLY A 339 -12.51 -26.52 -15.84
C GLY A 339 -11.21 -26.19 -16.57
N ALA A 340 -10.09 -26.71 -16.10
CA ALA A 340 -8.84 -26.71 -16.86
C ALA A 340 -8.93 -27.72 -18.03
N PRO A 341 -8.26 -27.47 -19.16
CA PRO A 341 -8.18 -28.43 -20.26
C PRO A 341 -7.45 -29.69 -19.84
N ALA A 342 -7.69 -30.80 -20.54
CA ALA A 342 -7.08 -32.08 -20.27
C ALA A 342 -5.54 -31.96 -20.28
N GLY A 343 -4.89 -32.48 -19.22
CA GLY A 343 -3.44 -32.44 -19.05
C GLY A 343 -2.91 -31.15 -18.44
N VAL A 344 -3.71 -30.11 -18.22
CA VAL A 344 -3.31 -28.87 -17.56
C VAL A 344 -3.64 -28.98 -16.07
N THR A 345 -2.64 -29.23 -15.24
CA THR A 345 -2.78 -29.45 -13.79
C THR A 345 -2.53 -28.23 -12.94
N GLY A 346 -1.97 -27.18 -13.50
CA GLY A 346 -1.64 -25.93 -12.84
C GLY A 346 -1.44 -24.82 -13.86
N LEU A 347 -1.29 -23.57 -13.39
CA LEU A 347 -0.99 -22.44 -14.27
C LEU A 347 0.45 -22.48 -14.77
N ASP A 348 1.37 -23.10 -14.02
CA ASP A 348 2.80 -23.17 -14.31
C ASP A 348 3.40 -21.80 -14.67
N ALA A 349 2.95 -20.78 -13.91
CA ALA A 349 3.30 -19.40 -14.18
C ALA A 349 4.81 -19.17 -14.01
N GLN A 350 5.41 -18.57 -15.02
CA GLN A 350 6.81 -18.21 -15.02
C GLN A 350 7.02 -16.81 -15.62
N VAL A 351 7.67 -15.95 -14.85
CA VAL A 351 8.02 -14.59 -15.31
C VAL A 351 9.51 -14.37 -15.12
N ARG A 352 10.20 -14.01 -16.19
CA ARG A 352 11.61 -13.59 -16.16
C ARG A 352 11.69 -12.09 -16.34
N SER A 353 12.56 -11.44 -15.54
CA SER A 353 12.78 -10.00 -15.70
C SER A 353 14.25 -9.69 -15.83
N THR A 354 14.55 -8.72 -16.66
CA THR A 354 15.90 -8.18 -16.85
C THR A 354 15.84 -6.68 -16.66
N LEU A 355 16.76 -6.14 -15.86
CA LEU A 355 16.95 -4.70 -15.66
C LEU A 355 18.39 -4.35 -16.03
N SER A 356 18.55 -3.33 -16.87
CA SER A 356 19.83 -2.70 -17.14
C SER A 356 19.69 -1.19 -16.92
N LYS A 357 20.59 -0.63 -16.13
CA LYS A 357 20.63 0.82 -15.88
C LYS A 357 22.06 1.32 -15.94
N LEU A 358 22.26 2.42 -16.66
CA LEU A 358 23.52 3.11 -16.77
C LEU A 358 23.27 4.59 -16.48
N THR A 359 24.08 5.17 -15.60
CA THR A 359 23.99 6.60 -15.27
C THR A 359 25.39 7.21 -15.37
N LEU A 360 25.51 8.30 -16.09
CA LEU A 360 26.73 9.09 -16.17
C LEU A 360 26.48 10.46 -15.54
N THR A 361 27.32 10.84 -14.60
CA THR A 361 27.34 12.18 -14.02
C THR A 361 28.70 12.82 -14.29
N SER A 362 28.69 14.07 -14.75
CA SER A 362 29.92 14.79 -15.07
C SER A 362 29.83 16.26 -14.67
N ARG A 363 30.97 16.79 -14.23
CA ARG A 363 31.19 18.21 -13.96
C ARG A 363 32.35 18.72 -14.81
N PRO A 364 32.14 18.90 -16.15
CA PRO A 364 33.23 19.28 -17.03
C PRO A 364 33.84 20.63 -16.68
N VAL A 365 33.03 21.53 -16.13
CA VAL A 365 33.48 22.80 -15.52
C VAL A 365 32.76 23.01 -14.18
N ARG A 366 33.30 23.86 -13.31
CA ARG A 366 32.74 24.08 -11.95
C ARG A 366 31.27 24.49 -11.95
N ALA A 367 30.85 25.24 -12.95
CA ALA A 367 29.50 25.76 -13.07
C ALA A 367 28.51 24.76 -13.69
N LEU A 368 28.97 23.77 -14.46
CA LEU A 368 28.11 22.87 -15.23
C LEU A 368 28.12 21.46 -14.66
N SER A 369 26.94 20.93 -14.32
CA SER A 369 26.74 19.52 -13.98
C SER A 369 25.83 18.88 -15.03
N LEU A 370 26.24 17.73 -15.55
CA LEU A 370 25.52 16.95 -16.52
C LEU A 370 25.14 15.59 -15.95
N LEU A 371 23.95 15.10 -16.29
CA LEU A 371 23.49 13.77 -15.97
C LEU A 371 22.86 13.14 -17.21
N ALA A 372 23.28 11.91 -17.52
CA ALA A 372 22.62 11.04 -18.47
C ALA A 372 22.26 9.73 -17.76
N ASP A 373 21.00 9.29 -17.89
CA ASP A 373 20.50 8.04 -17.29
C ASP A 373 19.78 7.24 -18.36
N LEU A 374 20.17 5.99 -18.54
CA LEU A 374 19.55 5.04 -19.45
C LEU A 374 19.08 3.85 -18.65
N ARG A 375 17.81 3.47 -18.78
CA ARG A 375 17.21 2.32 -18.13
C ARG A 375 16.45 1.48 -19.15
N TYR A 376 16.70 0.19 -19.10
CA TYR A 376 15.98 -0.80 -19.88
C TYR A 376 15.46 -1.89 -18.93
N GLU A 377 14.19 -2.21 -19.06
CA GLU A 377 13.53 -3.29 -18.33
C GLU A 377 12.77 -4.17 -19.32
N LYS A 378 12.98 -5.47 -19.22
CA LYS A 378 12.18 -6.48 -19.90
C LYS A 378 11.53 -7.40 -18.89
N LYS A 379 10.24 -7.52 -18.99
CA LYS A 379 9.43 -8.54 -18.34
C LYS A 379 8.99 -9.53 -19.40
N ASP A 380 9.37 -10.78 -19.26
CA ASP A 380 9.10 -11.88 -20.18
C ASP A 380 8.21 -12.88 -19.41
N ASP A 381 6.94 -12.87 -19.72
CA ASP A 381 5.94 -13.78 -19.14
C ASP A 381 5.89 -15.02 -20.00
N GLN A 382 6.36 -16.15 -19.46
CA GLN A 382 6.46 -17.43 -20.12
C GLN A 382 5.37 -18.40 -19.63
N THR A 383 4.35 -17.88 -18.95
CA THR A 383 3.22 -18.65 -18.50
C THR A 383 2.49 -19.28 -19.68
N PRO A 384 2.27 -20.61 -19.71
CA PRO A 384 1.53 -21.27 -20.79
C PRO A 384 0.12 -20.71 -20.92
N ILE A 385 -0.30 -20.45 -22.14
CA ILE A 385 -1.67 -19.99 -22.43
C ILE A 385 -2.56 -21.22 -22.66
N ALA A 386 -3.65 -21.30 -21.92
CA ALA A 386 -4.66 -22.36 -22.06
C ALA A 386 -6.06 -21.78 -21.99
N THR A 387 -7.02 -22.51 -22.50
CA THR A 387 -8.45 -22.14 -22.48
C THR A 387 -9.16 -22.87 -21.37
N TYR A 388 -9.77 -22.14 -20.46
CA TYR A 388 -10.46 -22.62 -19.28
C TYR A 388 -11.97 -22.50 -19.44
N ASN A 389 -12.72 -23.43 -18.83
CA ASN A 389 -14.15 -23.32 -18.73
C ASN A 389 -14.55 -22.65 -17.40
N LEU A 390 -15.24 -21.52 -17.45
CA LEU A 390 -15.69 -20.80 -16.26
C LEU A 390 -16.54 -21.63 -15.30
N GLU A 391 -17.33 -22.56 -15.82
CA GLU A 391 -18.26 -23.36 -15.03
C GLU A 391 -17.73 -24.72 -14.60
N GLY A 392 -16.50 -25.04 -14.95
CA GLY A 392 -15.74 -26.20 -14.48
C GLY A 392 -16.36 -27.56 -14.68
N ALA A 393 -17.63 -27.69 -14.32
CA ALA A 393 -18.33 -28.97 -14.23
C ALA A 393 -19.41 -29.18 -15.27
N VAL A 394 -19.64 -28.26 -16.20
CA VAL A 394 -20.68 -28.41 -17.23
C VAL A 394 -20.03 -28.67 -18.59
N PRO A 395 -19.61 -29.92 -18.89
CA PRO A 395 -19.04 -30.25 -20.18
C PRO A 395 -19.99 -30.19 -21.33
N ALA A 396 -21.29 -29.94 -21.09
CA ALA A 396 -22.35 -30.29 -21.99
C ALA A 396 -22.90 -29.14 -22.86
N LEU A 397 -22.30 -27.95 -22.80
CA LEU A 397 -22.79 -26.83 -23.63
C LEU A 397 -21.67 -26.29 -24.53
N PRO A 398 -21.29 -27.01 -25.59
CA PRO A 398 -20.25 -26.54 -26.50
C PRO A 398 -20.60 -25.27 -27.28
N ALA A 399 -21.82 -24.81 -27.18
CA ALA A 399 -22.32 -23.63 -27.90
C ALA A 399 -22.34 -22.33 -27.04
N LEU A 400 -21.96 -22.38 -25.77
CA LEU A 400 -22.01 -21.21 -24.91
C LEU A 400 -20.58 -20.69 -24.63
N PRO A 401 -20.37 -19.38 -24.72
CA PRO A 401 -19.05 -18.79 -24.67
C PRO A 401 -18.55 -18.55 -23.21
N PHE A 402 -18.53 -19.60 -22.37
CA PHE A 402 -18.06 -19.52 -21.00
C PHE A 402 -16.60 -19.96 -20.85
N THR A 403 -15.91 -20.08 -21.95
CA THR A 403 -14.47 -20.32 -21.96
C THR A 403 -13.72 -19.01 -22.01
N TYR A 404 -12.62 -18.94 -21.29
CA TYR A 404 -11.67 -17.83 -21.36
C TYR A 404 -10.24 -18.37 -21.34
N SER A 405 -9.30 -17.60 -21.86
CA SER A 405 -7.88 -17.90 -21.76
C SER A 405 -7.19 -16.95 -20.79
N ASN A 406 -6.16 -17.46 -20.10
CA ASN A 406 -5.19 -16.57 -19.46
C ASN A 406 -4.40 -15.83 -20.54
N ARG A 407 -3.74 -14.76 -20.17
CA ARG A 407 -2.94 -13.97 -21.11
C ARG A 407 -1.53 -13.72 -20.62
N GLU A 408 -0.67 -13.53 -21.58
CA GLU A 408 0.68 -13.06 -21.38
C GLU A 408 0.72 -11.57 -20.98
N LEU A 409 1.57 -11.26 -19.99
CA LEU A 409 1.78 -9.90 -19.49
C LEU A 409 3.22 -9.43 -19.71
N SER A 410 3.82 -9.82 -20.83
CA SER A 410 5.16 -9.38 -21.23
C SER A 410 5.21 -7.87 -21.49
N SER A 411 6.34 -7.25 -21.21
CA SER A 411 6.56 -5.85 -21.56
C SER A 411 8.05 -5.52 -21.64
N GLU A 412 8.39 -4.59 -22.53
CA GLU A 412 9.69 -3.96 -22.62
C GLU A 412 9.55 -2.47 -22.36
N LYS A 413 10.37 -1.94 -21.46
CA LYS A 413 10.37 -0.54 -21.07
C LYS A 413 11.77 0.03 -21.23
N SER A 414 11.88 1.14 -21.96
CA SER A 414 13.10 1.92 -22.06
C SER A 414 12.85 3.35 -21.54
N ASN A 415 13.79 3.85 -20.78
CA ASN A 415 13.75 5.23 -20.29
C ASN A 415 15.13 5.87 -20.53
N ALA A 416 15.13 7.07 -21.08
CA ALA A 416 16.32 7.89 -21.27
C ALA A 416 16.07 9.26 -20.65
N LYS A 417 17.00 9.70 -19.80
CA LYS A 417 16.95 11.00 -19.15
C LYS A 417 18.25 11.75 -19.36
N LEU A 418 18.14 13.01 -19.74
CA LEU A 418 19.25 13.94 -19.86
C LEU A 418 18.95 15.16 -18.97
N GLN A 419 19.94 15.65 -18.26
CA GLN A 419 19.80 16.83 -17.42
C GLN A 419 21.09 17.63 -17.43
N ALA A 420 20.94 18.94 -17.55
CA ALA A 420 22.02 19.91 -17.42
C ALA A 420 21.67 20.92 -16.35
N SER A 421 22.60 21.16 -15.41
CA SER A 421 22.43 22.13 -14.36
C SER A 421 23.57 23.14 -14.43
N TRP A 422 23.22 24.41 -14.49
CA TRP A 422 24.15 25.52 -14.55
C TRP A 422 24.09 26.37 -13.28
N GLN A 423 25.23 26.53 -12.63
CA GLN A 423 25.40 27.42 -11.47
C GLN A 423 25.83 28.79 -11.98
N PHE A 424 24.92 29.78 -11.90
CA PHE A 424 25.20 31.15 -12.39
C PHE A 424 26.17 31.88 -11.46
N ASN A 425 25.95 31.72 -10.16
CA ASN A 425 26.77 32.29 -9.09
C ASN A 425 26.61 31.41 -7.83
N SER A 426 27.07 31.87 -6.66
CA SER A 426 26.92 31.14 -5.40
C SER A 426 25.47 30.85 -5.03
N ASP A 427 24.52 31.67 -5.48
CA ASP A 427 23.16 31.72 -5.02
C ASP A 427 22.14 31.06 -5.97
N TYR A 428 22.40 31.09 -7.29
CA TYR A 428 21.41 30.65 -8.26
C TYR A 428 21.91 29.50 -9.16
N ARG A 429 21.06 28.50 -9.30
CA ARG A 429 21.27 27.34 -10.16
C ARG A 429 20.01 27.06 -10.98
N ALA A 430 20.15 26.97 -12.29
CA ALA A 430 19.11 26.48 -13.19
C ALA A 430 19.39 25.04 -13.62
N THR A 431 18.35 24.28 -13.79
CA THR A 431 18.39 22.89 -14.28
C THR A 431 17.37 22.73 -15.40
N LEU A 432 17.81 22.17 -16.52
CA LEU A 432 16.95 21.72 -17.62
C LEU A 432 17.06 20.20 -17.73
N GLY A 433 15.95 19.54 -17.89
CA GLY A 433 15.87 18.09 -18.03
C GLY A 433 14.89 17.68 -19.12
N ALA A 434 15.23 16.60 -19.80
CA ALA A 434 14.37 15.92 -20.75
C ALA A 434 14.38 14.42 -20.46
N ASP A 435 13.18 13.82 -20.44
CA ASP A 435 12.98 12.39 -20.20
C ASP A 435 12.15 11.81 -21.34
N ARG A 436 12.47 10.59 -21.76
CA ARG A 436 11.66 9.81 -22.70
C ARG A 436 11.49 8.40 -22.16
N GLU A 437 10.24 7.97 -22.04
CA GLU A 437 9.86 6.62 -21.67
C GLU A 437 9.12 5.96 -22.82
N ASN A 438 9.52 4.76 -23.23
CA ASN A 438 8.79 3.95 -24.20
C ASN A 438 8.46 2.60 -23.54
N ILE A 439 7.23 2.13 -23.73
CA ILE A 439 6.78 0.83 -23.26
C ILE A 439 6.18 0.08 -24.44
N ASP A 440 6.67 -1.13 -24.69
CA ASP A 440 6.09 -2.10 -25.65
C ASP A 440 5.55 -3.30 -24.85
N ARG A 441 4.30 -3.68 -25.08
CA ARG A 441 3.58 -4.76 -24.36
C ARG A 441 3.35 -5.98 -25.22
N GLY A 442 3.91 -6.02 -26.41
CA GLY A 442 3.66 -7.09 -27.36
C GLY A 442 2.24 -7.07 -27.92
N VAL A 443 1.91 -8.08 -28.67
CA VAL A 443 0.57 -8.30 -29.24
C VAL A 443 -0.12 -9.37 -28.41
N PHE A 444 -1.26 -9.02 -27.85
CA PHE A 444 -2.12 -9.97 -27.15
C PHE A 444 -2.98 -10.75 -28.15
N THR A 445 -3.00 -12.06 -28.05
CA THR A 445 -3.87 -12.93 -28.86
C THR A 445 -5.00 -13.47 -27.97
N ALA A 446 -6.22 -13.08 -28.26
CA ALA A 446 -7.38 -13.65 -27.61
C ALA A 446 -7.76 -14.99 -28.25
N THR A 447 -8.05 -15.96 -27.41
CA THR A 447 -8.43 -17.31 -27.87
C THR A 447 -9.85 -17.70 -27.46
N SER A 448 -10.60 -16.81 -26.80
CA SER A 448 -11.95 -17.11 -26.33
C SER A 448 -12.89 -15.90 -26.38
N ALA A 449 -14.18 -16.20 -26.39
CA ALA A 449 -15.25 -15.21 -26.48
C ALA A 449 -15.40 -14.30 -25.25
N ILE A 450 -14.84 -14.66 -24.09
CA ILE A 450 -14.93 -13.90 -22.84
C ILE A 450 -13.52 -13.67 -22.30
N SER A 451 -12.73 -12.88 -22.99
CA SER A 451 -11.36 -12.63 -22.52
C SER A 451 -11.27 -11.53 -21.47
N GLY A 452 -12.34 -10.95 -21.00
CA GLY A 452 -12.35 -9.93 -19.95
C GLY A 452 -11.57 -8.65 -20.27
N ILE A 453 -10.88 -8.57 -21.43
CA ILE A 453 -10.13 -7.42 -21.86
C ILE A 453 -10.70 -6.91 -23.15
N SER A 454 -11.29 -5.78 -23.00
CA SER A 454 -11.95 -5.12 -24.10
C SER A 454 -11.04 -4.21 -24.90
N ALA A 455 -9.94 -3.74 -24.33
CA ALA A 455 -8.93 -3.01 -25.09
C ALA A 455 -7.56 -3.06 -24.47
N LEU A 456 -6.57 -3.05 -25.32
CA LEU A 456 -5.16 -3.01 -25.00
C LEU A 456 -4.47 -2.01 -25.92
N ARG A 457 -3.40 -1.43 -25.47
CA ARG A 457 -2.52 -0.59 -26.32
C ARG A 457 -1.12 -1.17 -26.28
N GLN A 458 -0.64 -1.58 -27.44
CA GLN A 458 0.66 -2.24 -27.56
C GLN A 458 1.79 -1.33 -27.12
N LYS A 459 1.87 -0.11 -27.66
CA LYS A 459 2.98 0.81 -27.42
C LYS A 459 2.50 2.12 -26.83
N THR A 460 3.27 2.62 -25.88
CA THR A 460 3.12 3.99 -25.36
C THR A 460 4.49 4.66 -25.28
N SER A 461 4.54 5.95 -25.60
CA SER A 461 5.72 6.80 -25.49
C SER A 461 5.37 8.04 -24.71
N GLU A 462 6.14 8.36 -23.69
CA GLU A 462 5.97 9.59 -22.89
C GLU A 462 7.24 10.43 -22.95
N ARG A 463 7.09 11.73 -23.24
CA ARG A 463 8.17 12.72 -23.29
C ARG A 463 7.90 13.77 -22.25
N THR A 464 8.89 14.03 -21.41
CA THR A 464 8.81 15.04 -20.34
C THR A 464 9.93 16.05 -20.50
N VAL A 465 9.60 17.32 -20.40
CA VAL A 465 10.57 18.41 -20.30
C VAL A 465 10.36 19.08 -18.96
N ARG A 466 11.46 19.38 -18.27
CA ARG A 466 11.46 20.02 -16.96
C ARG A 466 12.45 21.17 -16.94
N ALA A 467 12.04 22.28 -16.32
CA ALA A 467 12.90 23.38 -15.95
C ALA A 467 12.78 23.64 -14.44
N GLU A 468 13.89 23.89 -13.79
CA GLU A 468 13.97 24.14 -12.36
C GLU A 468 14.94 25.29 -12.10
N LEU A 469 14.54 26.21 -11.26
CA LEU A 469 15.40 27.27 -10.75
C LEU A 469 15.45 27.15 -9.22
N ARG A 470 16.65 26.96 -8.70
CA ARG A 470 16.94 27.01 -7.26
C ARG A 470 17.72 28.27 -6.97
N GLY A 471 17.34 28.98 -5.94
CA GLY A 471 18.03 30.20 -5.55
C GLY A 471 18.01 30.47 -4.06
N ARG A 472 19.02 31.21 -3.60
CA ARG A 472 19.04 31.87 -2.31
C ARG A 472 18.57 33.32 -2.54
N LEU A 473 17.31 33.57 -2.15
CA LEU A 473 16.62 34.86 -2.37
C LEU A 473 17.06 35.92 -1.36
N ALA A 474 17.47 35.47 -0.16
CA ALA A 474 18.06 36.27 0.91
C ALA A 474 19.01 35.38 1.71
N GLU A 475 19.80 35.92 2.62
CA GLU A 475 20.70 35.14 3.48
C GLU A 475 19.94 34.05 4.25
N THR A 476 18.69 34.35 4.63
CA THR A 476 17.83 33.46 5.41
C THR A 476 16.76 32.74 4.60
N LEU A 477 16.64 32.98 3.29
CA LEU A 477 15.59 32.44 2.44
C LEU A 477 16.15 31.75 1.20
N SER A 478 15.93 30.46 1.08
CA SER A 478 16.20 29.70 -0.14
C SER A 478 14.94 29.10 -0.73
N GLY A 479 14.91 28.91 -2.03
CA GLY A 479 13.74 28.36 -2.71
C GLY A 479 14.06 27.64 -3.99
N THR A 480 13.09 26.85 -4.44
CA THR A 480 13.14 26.10 -5.70
C THR A 480 11.78 26.21 -6.39
N VAL A 481 11.80 26.58 -7.66
CA VAL A 481 10.63 26.51 -8.56
C VAL A 481 10.93 25.51 -9.64
N SER A 482 10.02 24.58 -9.86
CA SER A 482 10.15 23.57 -10.94
C SER A 482 8.87 23.52 -11.74
N VAL A 483 9.00 23.54 -13.06
CA VAL A 483 7.90 23.36 -14.01
C VAL A 483 8.20 22.18 -14.90
N SER A 484 7.20 21.35 -15.19
CA SER A 484 7.34 20.24 -16.11
C SER A 484 6.10 20.04 -16.97
N ARG A 485 6.33 19.59 -18.20
CA ARG A 485 5.29 19.18 -19.13
C ARG A 485 5.62 17.81 -19.68
N SER A 486 4.63 16.90 -19.63
CA SER A 486 4.74 15.56 -20.20
C SER A 486 3.64 15.34 -21.23
N ASN A 487 3.99 14.70 -22.34
CA ASN A 487 3.03 14.25 -23.34
C ASN A 487 3.23 12.76 -23.55
N ARG A 488 2.17 11.99 -23.39
CA ARG A 488 2.12 10.56 -23.69
C ARG A 488 1.22 10.31 -24.89
N ASP A 489 1.73 9.56 -25.82
CA ASP A 489 1.06 9.03 -27.00
C ASP A 489 1.34 7.53 -27.15
N GLY A 490 0.81 6.89 -28.19
CA GLY A 490 1.11 5.48 -28.45
C GLY A 490 0.49 4.95 -29.74
N SER A 491 0.58 3.62 -29.92
CA SER A 491 -0.04 2.90 -31.04
C SER A 491 -1.56 2.98 -30.99
N ASN A 492 -2.23 2.52 -32.02
CA ASN A 492 -3.67 2.32 -32.00
C ASN A 492 -4.11 1.38 -30.87
N TRP A 493 -5.35 1.54 -30.44
CA TRP A 493 -5.95 0.63 -29.47
C TRP A 493 -6.31 -0.68 -30.14
N LEU A 494 -6.17 -1.76 -29.40
CA LEU A 494 -6.57 -3.10 -29.80
C LEU A 494 -7.81 -3.51 -29.03
N LYS A 495 -8.74 -4.16 -29.70
CA LYS A 495 -9.92 -4.77 -29.13
C LYS A 495 -9.86 -6.27 -29.33
N ASP A 496 -10.21 -7.01 -28.31
CA ASP A 496 -10.45 -8.44 -28.42
C ASP A 496 -11.81 -8.70 -29.05
N ASN A 497 -11.83 -9.39 -30.17
CA ASN A 497 -13.02 -9.75 -30.93
C ASN A 497 -13.49 -11.19 -30.65
N SER A 498 -13.39 -11.63 -29.41
CA SER A 498 -14.10 -12.82 -28.94
C SER A 498 -13.96 -14.04 -29.88
N GLY A 499 -12.79 -14.69 -29.86
CA GLY A 499 -12.54 -15.87 -30.69
C GLY A 499 -12.12 -15.60 -32.14
N LEU A 500 -12.15 -14.34 -32.59
CA LEU A 500 -11.71 -13.92 -33.92
C LEU A 500 -10.32 -13.27 -33.92
N GLY A 501 -9.68 -13.23 -32.75
CA GLY A 501 -8.39 -12.59 -32.52
C GLY A 501 -8.51 -11.12 -32.10
N VAL A 502 -7.37 -10.44 -32.11
CA VAL A 502 -7.26 -9.02 -31.71
C VAL A 502 -7.28 -8.15 -32.97
N THR A 503 -8.16 -7.15 -33.01
CA THR A 503 -8.26 -6.20 -34.12
C THR A 503 -7.95 -4.78 -33.67
N GLU A 504 -7.46 -3.96 -34.62
CA GLU A 504 -7.29 -2.52 -34.38
C GLU A 504 -8.66 -1.82 -34.29
N VAL A 505 -8.74 -0.89 -33.36
CA VAL A 505 -9.88 0.01 -33.25
C VAL A 505 -9.69 1.16 -34.23
N THR A 506 -10.39 1.08 -35.34
CA THR A 506 -10.30 2.08 -36.42
C THR A 506 -11.27 3.25 -36.22
N ASN A 507 -12.36 3.04 -35.49
CA ASN A 507 -13.32 4.10 -35.15
C ASN A 507 -13.69 4.06 -33.66
N PRO A 508 -12.87 4.64 -32.79
CA PRO A 508 -13.09 4.61 -31.34
C PRO A 508 -14.28 5.45 -30.88
N SER A 509 -14.84 6.29 -31.73
CA SER A 509 -15.95 7.20 -31.39
C SER A 509 -17.34 6.64 -31.66
N ASP A 510 -17.46 5.43 -32.25
CA ASP A 510 -18.75 4.82 -32.52
C ASP A 510 -19.24 3.96 -31.34
N PRO A 511 -20.22 4.44 -30.57
CA PRO A 511 -20.76 3.67 -29.43
C PRO A 511 -21.65 2.50 -29.87
N VAL A 512 -22.07 2.43 -31.14
CA VAL A 512 -23.08 1.49 -31.62
C VAL A 512 -22.44 0.27 -32.29
N THR A 513 -21.34 0.44 -32.99
CA THR A 513 -20.75 -0.63 -33.80
C THR A 513 -19.73 -1.49 -33.11
N GLY A 514 -19.75 -1.53 -31.82
CA GLY A 514 -19.03 -2.58 -31.15
C GLY A 514 -17.86 -2.17 -30.28
N PHE A 515 -17.67 -0.92 -30.06
CA PHE A 515 -16.74 -0.50 -29.04
C PHE A 515 -17.55 -0.17 -27.79
N LEU A 516 -17.57 -1.05 -26.82
CA LEU A 516 -18.19 -0.75 -25.54
C LEU A 516 -17.35 0.31 -24.83
N PRO A 517 -17.79 1.56 -24.75
CA PRO A 517 -16.99 2.66 -24.26
C PRO A 517 -16.53 2.46 -22.83
N THR A 518 -17.28 1.71 -22.06
CA THR A 518 -17.03 1.43 -20.64
C THR A 518 -15.88 0.48 -20.39
N ALA A 519 -15.57 -0.36 -21.36
CA ALA A 519 -14.67 -1.47 -21.12
C ALA A 519 -13.23 -1.16 -21.55
N VAL A 520 -12.97 0.01 -22.12
CA VAL A 520 -11.82 0.17 -22.97
C VAL A 520 -10.84 1.22 -22.53
N PHE A 521 -11.31 2.20 -21.80
CA PHE A 521 -10.44 3.28 -21.41
C PHE A 521 -9.58 2.92 -20.19
N MET A 522 -8.32 2.63 -20.43
CA MET A 522 -7.34 2.45 -19.36
C MET A 522 -6.49 3.73 -19.21
N PRO A 523 -6.63 4.47 -18.11
CA PRO A 523 -5.88 5.72 -17.88
C PRO A 523 -4.38 5.54 -17.99
N THR A 524 -3.87 4.36 -17.62
CA THR A 524 -2.44 4.02 -17.71
C THR A 524 -1.93 3.87 -19.15
N LEU A 525 -2.81 3.65 -20.11
CA LEU A 525 -2.48 3.48 -21.52
C LEU A 525 -2.90 4.66 -22.39
N ALA A 526 -3.78 5.53 -21.92
CA ALA A 526 -4.37 6.62 -22.69
C ALA A 526 -3.37 7.72 -23.03
N ASP A 527 -3.63 8.43 -24.11
CA ASP A 527 -2.95 9.68 -24.42
C ASP A 527 -3.18 10.66 -23.28
N ARG A 528 -2.11 11.33 -22.89
CA ARG A 528 -2.14 12.22 -21.74
C ARG A 528 -1.21 13.41 -21.93
N GLN A 529 -1.71 14.58 -21.58
CA GLN A 529 -0.91 15.77 -21.37
C GLN A 529 -0.88 16.08 -19.88
N ARG A 530 0.30 16.22 -19.32
CA ARG A 530 0.51 16.56 -17.90
C ARG A 530 1.28 17.86 -17.78
N ASN A 531 0.80 18.74 -16.92
CA ASN A 531 1.54 19.92 -16.49
C ASN A 531 1.70 19.88 -14.98
N LYS A 532 2.89 20.23 -14.49
CA LYS A 532 3.18 20.30 -13.05
C LYS A 532 4.00 21.54 -12.73
N VAL A 533 3.66 22.18 -11.64
CA VAL A 533 4.44 23.25 -11.01
C VAL A 533 4.70 22.85 -9.57
N LYS A 534 5.96 22.99 -9.14
CA LYS A 534 6.37 22.75 -7.75
C LYS A 534 7.08 23.97 -7.23
N LEU A 535 6.76 24.32 -5.99
CA LEU A 535 7.41 25.36 -5.21
C LEU A 535 7.94 24.73 -3.93
N PHE A 536 9.14 25.11 -3.56
CA PHE A 536 9.73 24.79 -2.27
C PHE A 536 10.44 26.04 -1.75
N ALA A 537 10.23 26.38 -0.48
CA ALA A 537 10.93 27.45 0.18
C ALA A 537 11.34 27.00 1.60
N ASP A 538 12.52 27.35 1.97
CA ASP A 538 13.09 27.16 3.29
C ASP A 538 13.54 28.54 3.81
N TRP A 539 12.94 28.98 4.91
CA TRP A 539 13.08 30.32 5.41
C TRP A 539 13.33 30.34 6.91
N GLN A 540 14.49 30.82 7.27
CA GLN A 540 14.80 31.18 8.66
C GLN A 540 14.33 32.64 8.91
N ALA A 541 13.03 32.79 9.27
CA ALA A 541 12.37 34.09 9.39
C ALA A 541 12.97 34.94 10.53
N SER A 542 13.51 34.27 11.56
CA SER A 542 14.28 34.87 12.65
C SER A 542 15.26 33.85 13.21
N GLU A 543 16.11 34.24 14.17
CA GLU A 543 16.97 33.31 14.90
C GLU A 543 16.18 32.18 15.58
N SER A 544 14.93 32.46 15.95
CA SER A 544 14.05 31.52 16.66
C SER A 544 13.04 30.81 15.76
N LEU A 545 12.76 31.31 14.53
CA LEU A 545 11.68 30.81 13.68
C LEU A 545 12.19 30.30 12.34
N THR A 546 11.96 29.02 12.11
CA THR A 546 12.17 28.36 10.80
C THR A 546 10.84 28.00 10.17
N LEU A 547 10.71 28.23 8.87
CA LEU A 547 9.55 27.90 8.06
C LEU A 547 9.98 27.12 6.81
N GLN A 548 9.28 26.03 6.54
CA GLN A 548 9.43 25.29 5.30
C GLN A 548 8.07 25.24 4.58
N VAL A 549 8.03 25.68 3.34
CA VAL A 549 6.83 25.69 2.52
C VAL A 549 7.03 24.84 1.29
N SER A 550 6.12 23.92 1.03
CA SER A 550 6.08 23.17 -0.22
C SER A 550 4.69 23.28 -0.86
N ALA A 551 4.67 23.51 -2.17
CA ALA A 551 3.43 23.54 -2.94
C ALA A 551 3.62 22.79 -4.25
N GLU A 552 2.64 21.98 -4.64
CA GLU A 552 2.59 21.31 -5.93
C GLU A 552 1.21 21.52 -6.54
N ASN A 553 1.20 21.87 -7.83
CA ASN A 553 0.00 21.92 -8.67
C ASN A 553 0.24 21.05 -9.89
N GLY A 554 -0.65 20.11 -10.14
CA GLY A 554 -0.59 19.20 -11.28
C GLY A 554 -1.94 19.06 -11.97
N SER A 555 -1.92 18.97 -13.30
CA SER A 555 -3.11 18.68 -14.09
C SER A 555 -2.78 17.69 -15.19
N ASP A 556 -3.65 16.69 -15.37
CA ASP A 556 -3.61 15.76 -16.49
C ASP A 556 -4.85 15.96 -17.35
N ARG A 557 -4.68 15.94 -18.66
CA ARG A 557 -5.75 15.81 -19.64
C ARG A 557 -5.56 14.55 -20.43
N TYR A 558 -6.61 13.77 -20.55
CA TYR A 558 -6.64 12.51 -21.27
C TYR A 558 -7.43 12.68 -22.56
N THR A 559 -6.88 12.16 -23.66
CA THR A 559 -7.60 12.06 -24.91
C THR A 559 -8.15 10.64 -25.00
N ALA A 560 -9.43 10.51 -24.70
CA ALA A 560 -10.10 9.23 -24.83
C ALA A 560 -10.39 8.92 -26.31
N PRO A 561 -10.25 7.67 -26.75
CA PRO A 561 -10.67 7.25 -28.08
C PRO A 561 -12.18 7.34 -28.31
N SER A 562 -12.96 7.49 -27.24
CA SER A 562 -14.43 7.67 -27.28
C SER A 562 -14.82 8.87 -26.43
N SER A 563 -16.12 9.26 -26.47
CA SER A 563 -16.65 10.29 -25.56
C SER A 563 -16.65 9.89 -24.09
N TYR A 564 -16.35 8.65 -23.78
CA TYR A 564 -16.36 8.07 -22.42
C TYR A 564 -14.97 7.83 -21.88
N GLY A 565 -14.87 7.65 -20.59
CA GLY A 565 -13.63 7.40 -19.84
C GLY A 565 -13.17 8.60 -19.04
N LEU A 566 -11.96 8.51 -18.49
CA LEU A 566 -11.33 9.57 -17.71
C LEU A 566 -10.96 10.74 -18.63
N ARG A 567 -11.38 11.95 -18.23
CA ARG A 567 -11.18 13.19 -18.98
C ARG A 567 -9.98 13.96 -18.49
N ASP A 568 -9.98 14.22 -17.21
CA ASP A 568 -8.93 14.99 -16.58
C ASP A 568 -8.75 14.60 -15.12
N THR A 569 -7.58 14.91 -14.58
CA THR A 569 -7.29 14.86 -13.16
C THR A 569 -6.56 16.12 -12.73
N GLY A 570 -6.85 16.58 -11.51
CA GLY A 570 -6.15 17.67 -10.87
C GLY A 570 -5.53 17.23 -9.55
N MET A 571 -4.40 17.81 -9.19
CA MET A 571 -3.78 17.64 -7.89
C MET A 571 -3.24 18.97 -7.39
N HIS A 572 -3.61 19.35 -6.17
CA HIS A 572 -3.09 20.52 -5.47
C HIS A 572 -2.59 20.08 -4.11
N GLN A 573 -1.39 20.45 -3.76
CA GLN A 573 -0.82 20.16 -2.46
C GLN A 573 -0.12 21.41 -1.92
N LEU A 574 -0.35 21.69 -0.65
CA LEU A 574 0.35 22.72 0.12
C LEU A 574 0.75 22.11 1.46
N SER A 575 1.98 22.31 1.87
CA SER A 575 2.46 21.99 3.23
C SER A 575 3.27 23.17 3.76
N VAL A 576 3.04 23.50 5.01
CA VAL A 576 3.82 24.45 5.78
C VAL A 576 4.24 23.79 7.07
N ASP A 577 5.53 23.66 7.24
CA ASP A 577 6.15 23.14 8.46
C ASP A 577 6.90 24.27 9.14
N TRP A 578 6.82 24.35 10.45
CA TRP A 578 7.50 25.38 11.21
C TRP A 578 8.06 24.88 12.53
N GLY A 579 9.16 25.48 12.92
CA GLY A 579 9.79 25.31 14.23
C GLY A 579 10.06 26.67 14.86
N TYR A 580 9.71 26.80 16.12
CA TYR A 580 9.95 28.01 16.90
C TYR A 580 10.65 27.70 18.22
N THR A 581 11.82 28.24 18.40
CA THR A 581 12.58 28.17 19.68
C THR A 581 12.06 29.26 20.60
N LEU A 582 11.25 28.86 21.58
CA LEU A 582 10.64 29.78 22.55
C LEU A 582 11.68 30.28 23.58
N SER A 583 12.59 29.40 23.97
CA SER A 583 13.74 29.66 24.82
C SER A 583 14.74 28.49 24.69
N ASP A 584 15.89 28.57 25.33
CA ASP A 584 16.91 27.50 25.32
C ASP A 584 16.36 26.12 25.72
N ASN A 585 15.27 26.10 26.51
CA ASN A 585 14.68 24.90 27.05
C ASN A 585 13.33 24.54 26.43
N TRP A 586 12.74 25.38 25.56
CA TRP A 586 11.39 25.18 25.04
C TRP A 586 11.34 25.37 23.53
N GLY A 587 10.76 24.38 22.84
CA GLY A 587 10.52 24.41 21.42
C GLY A 587 9.05 24.16 21.08
N LEU A 588 8.59 24.87 20.06
CA LEU A 588 7.30 24.64 19.40
C LEU A 588 7.54 24.13 17.98
N THR A 589 6.74 23.20 17.56
CA THR A 589 6.73 22.71 16.17
C THR A 589 5.32 22.63 15.65
N GLY A 590 5.14 22.81 14.37
CA GLY A 590 3.82 22.63 13.77
C GLY A 590 3.88 22.35 12.30
N THR A 591 2.79 21.75 11.83
CA THR A 591 2.59 21.40 10.42
C THR A 591 1.17 21.75 10.03
N LEU A 592 1.00 22.30 8.85
CA LEU A 592 -0.28 22.45 8.17
C LEU A 592 -0.13 21.91 6.75
N SER A 593 -0.96 20.94 6.38
CA SER A 593 -0.95 20.38 5.05
C SER A 593 -2.36 20.25 4.49
N ARG A 594 -2.50 20.54 3.21
CA ARG A 594 -3.70 20.30 2.45
C ARG A 594 -3.34 19.66 1.12
N SER A 595 -3.98 18.55 0.79
CA SER A 595 -3.95 18.01 -0.57
C SER A 595 -5.37 17.87 -1.09
N ALA A 596 -5.57 18.21 -2.35
CA ALA A 596 -6.83 18.02 -3.07
C ALA A 596 -6.54 17.30 -4.37
N GLN A 597 -7.36 16.32 -4.68
CA GLN A 597 -7.33 15.57 -5.93
C GLN A 597 -8.71 15.63 -6.56
N ALA A 598 -8.77 15.91 -7.85
CA ALA A 598 -10.00 15.91 -8.63
C ALA A 598 -9.86 14.93 -9.80
N LEU A 599 -10.96 14.29 -10.14
CA LEU A 599 -11.06 13.37 -11.27
C LEU A 599 -12.41 13.56 -11.94
N ASN A 600 -12.42 13.79 -13.25
CA ASN A 600 -13.62 13.89 -14.07
C ASN A 600 -13.66 12.74 -15.06
N GLN A 601 -14.76 12.00 -15.06
CA GLN A 601 -14.97 10.82 -15.87
C GLN A 601 -16.36 10.82 -16.52
N ALA A 602 -16.42 10.53 -17.82
CA ALA A 602 -17.66 10.21 -18.50
C ALA A 602 -17.85 8.67 -18.55
N ARG A 603 -19.02 8.20 -18.19
CA ARG A 603 -19.39 6.78 -18.21
C ARG A 603 -20.46 6.50 -19.27
N ALA A 604 -20.58 5.24 -19.65
CA ALA A 604 -21.69 4.80 -20.48
C ALA A 604 -23.05 5.14 -19.85
N ALA A 605 -24.08 5.17 -20.65
CA ALA A 605 -25.44 5.58 -20.25
C ALA A 605 -25.56 7.05 -19.82
N GLY A 606 -24.61 7.91 -20.26
CA GLY A 606 -24.69 9.34 -20.08
C GLY A 606 -24.34 9.87 -18.71
N TYR A 607 -23.69 9.09 -17.85
CA TYR A 607 -23.21 9.58 -16.56
C TYR A 607 -21.89 10.34 -16.69
N LEU A 608 -21.87 11.55 -16.12
CA LEU A 608 -20.65 12.30 -15.85
C LEU A 608 -20.38 12.25 -14.35
N MET A 609 -19.19 11.81 -13.98
CA MET A 609 -18.78 11.71 -12.58
C MET A 609 -17.62 12.64 -12.32
N ALA A 610 -17.75 13.45 -11.28
CA ALA A 610 -16.67 14.20 -10.66
C ALA A 610 -16.37 13.56 -9.30
N PHE A 611 -15.13 13.20 -9.09
CA PHE A 611 -14.64 12.72 -7.80
C PHE A 611 -13.62 13.72 -7.27
N ASP A 612 -13.90 14.25 -6.10
CA ASP A 612 -13.00 15.16 -5.40
C ASP A 612 -12.62 14.54 -4.05
N ASN A 613 -11.32 14.44 -3.79
CA ASN A 613 -10.81 14.04 -2.49
C ASN A 613 -9.96 15.17 -1.90
N THR A 614 -10.25 15.56 -0.67
CA THR A 614 -9.50 16.56 0.06
C THR A 614 -8.98 15.97 1.37
N ASN A 615 -7.66 16.06 1.56
CA ASN A 615 -7.00 15.72 2.81
C ASN A 615 -6.51 17.00 3.50
N LEU A 616 -6.77 17.11 4.79
CA LEU A 616 -6.27 18.18 5.65
C LEU A 616 -5.51 17.57 6.82
N GLY A 617 -4.28 18.03 7.05
CA GLY A 617 -3.47 17.69 8.21
C GLY A 617 -3.05 18.96 8.94
N ALA A 618 -3.21 19.00 10.26
CA ALA A 618 -2.71 20.06 11.09
C ALA A 618 -2.12 19.47 12.37
N SER A 619 -0.98 19.97 12.81
CA SER A 619 -0.42 19.60 14.11
C SER A 619 0.32 20.77 14.75
N ILE A 620 0.30 20.80 16.06
CA ILE A 620 1.12 21.68 16.89
C ILE A 620 1.68 20.83 18.03
N GLY A 621 2.98 20.99 18.32
CA GLY A 621 3.66 20.32 19.40
C GLY A 621 4.48 21.31 20.22
N VAL A 622 4.57 21.03 21.51
CA VAL A 622 5.44 21.74 22.44
C VAL A 622 6.25 20.71 23.21
N ASN A 623 7.51 20.96 23.39
CA ASN A 623 8.38 20.18 24.28
C ASN A 623 9.37 21.08 24.97
N GLY A 624 9.71 20.72 26.19
CA GLY A 624 10.66 21.50 26.95
C GLY A 624 10.97 20.91 28.33
N LYS A 625 11.92 21.56 29.01
CA LYS A 625 12.30 21.27 30.38
C LYS A 625 11.61 22.25 31.31
N ALA A 626 10.64 21.78 32.08
CA ALA A 626 9.97 22.59 33.11
C ALA A 626 10.87 22.79 34.33
N SER A 627 11.83 21.89 34.57
CA SER A 627 12.90 22.04 35.55
C SER A 627 14.08 21.17 35.16
N GLY A 628 15.21 21.24 35.89
CA GLY A 628 16.36 20.36 35.64
C GLY A 628 16.07 18.85 35.75
N LYS A 629 14.94 18.47 36.35
CA LYS A 629 14.52 17.06 36.50
C LYS A 629 13.24 16.71 35.77
N LEU A 630 12.53 17.68 35.17
CA LEU A 630 11.20 17.45 34.58
C LEU A 630 11.15 17.89 33.11
N ASP A 631 11.12 16.91 32.24
CA ASP A 631 10.83 17.09 30.80
C ASP A 631 9.33 16.95 30.58
N VAL A 632 8.71 17.86 29.88
CA VAL A 632 7.29 17.83 29.52
C VAL A 632 7.08 18.11 28.04
N GLY A 633 6.01 17.59 27.51
CA GLY A 633 5.63 17.90 26.14
C GLY A 633 4.20 17.48 25.83
N GLY A 634 3.73 17.98 24.72
CA GLY A 634 2.42 17.66 24.22
C GLY A 634 2.27 17.99 22.75
N SER A 635 1.32 17.33 22.11
CA SER A 635 0.94 17.64 20.73
C SER A 635 -0.55 17.50 20.54
N LEU A 636 -1.10 18.41 19.75
CA LEU A 636 -2.46 18.33 19.22
C LEU A 636 -2.37 18.13 17.71
N SER A 637 -3.03 17.11 17.19
CA SER A 637 -3.07 16.85 15.76
C SER A 637 -4.49 16.63 15.27
N TYR A 638 -4.73 17.05 14.04
CA TYR A 638 -5.95 16.84 13.30
C TYR A 638 -5.63 16.28 11.92
N VAL A 639 -6.37 15.26 11.50
CA VAL A 639 -6.35 14.72 10.14
C VAL A 639 -7.79 14.59 9.67
N GLY A 640 -8.09 15.12 8.49
CA GLY A 640 -9.37 14.98 7.83
C GLY A 640 -9.19 14.47 6.40
N ASP A 641 -10.06 13.58 5.99
CA ASP A 641 -10.19 13.09 4.61
C ASP A 641 -11.65 13.19 4.21
N LYS A 642 -11.92 13.82 3.08
CA LYS A 642 -13.26 13.96 2.54
C LYS A 642 -13.27 13.60 1.06
N SER A 643 -14.09 12.62 0.70
CA SER A 643 -14.34 12.22 -0.69
C SER A 643 -15.76 12.61 -1.09
N VAL A 644 -15.87 13.37 -2.17
CA VAL A 644 -17.13 13.87 -2.74
C VAL A 644 -17.35 13.22 -4.09
N TYR A 645 -18.56 12.73 -4.32
CA TYR A 645 -18.99 12.05 -5.54
C TYR A 645 -20.05 12.89 -6.24
N GLY A 646 -19.64 13.79 -7.14
CA GLY A 646 -20.56 14.54 -8.00
C GLY A 646 -21.03 13.67 -9.17
N GLN A 647 -22.32 13.66 -9.41
CA GLN A 647 -22.93 12.97 -10.56
C GLN A 647 -23.84 13.91 -11.31
N THR A 648 -23.68 13.93 -12.64
CA THR A 648 -24.57 14.63 -13.57
C THR A 648 -24.84 13.72 -14.76
N LEU A 649 -25.82 14.08 -15.58
CA LEU A 649 -26.21 13.35 -16.79
C LEU A 649 -25.89 14.21 -18.01
N ASP A 650 -25.45 13.58 -19.08
CA ASP A 650 -25.28 14.21 -20.37
C ASP A 650 -26.52 13.96 -21.29
N ALA A 651 -26.46 14.49 -22.50
CA ALA A 651 -27.57 14.34 -23.48
C ALA A 651 -27.81 12.90 -23.94
N LEU A 652 -26.92 11.96 -23.64
CA LEU A 652 -27.04 10.54 -24.00
C LEU A 652 -27.65 9.70 -22.87
N ALA A 653 -28.02 10.33 -21.75
CA ALA A 653 -28.61 9.63 -20.61
C ALA A 653 -29.99 9.06 -20.98
N GLY A 654 -30.15 7.75 -20.78
CA GLY A 654 -31.43 7.10 -20.89
C GLY A 654 -32.39 7.43 -19.74
N SER A 655 -33.70 7.17 -19.93
CA SER A 655 -34.72 7.41 -18.92
C SER A 655 -34.45 6.74 -17.58
N ASP A 656 -33.87 5.54 -17.60
CA ASP A 656 -33.53 4.76 -16.39
C ASP A 656 -32.40 5.44 -15.58
N SER A 657 -31.42 6.01 -16.26
CA SER A 657 -30.35 6.78 -15.64
C SER A 657 -30.88 8.04 -14.97
N VAL A 658 -31.80 8.73 -15.64
CA VAL A 658 -32.49 9.92 -15.11
C VAL A 658 -33.31 9.57 -13.87
N ALA A 659 -34.10 8.49 -13.94
CA ALA A 659 -34.91 8.04 -12.82
C ALA A 659 -34.06 7.60 -11.62
N LEU A 660 -32.95 6.88 -11.86
CA LEU A 660 -32.05 6.43 -10.81
C LEU A 660 -31.37 7.62 -10.10
N LEU A 661 -30.84 8.59 -10.84
CA LEU A 661 -30.21 9.75 -10.25
C LEU A 661 -31.22 10.61 -9.48
N ALA A 662 -32.43 10.76 -10.00
CA ALA A 662 -33.50 11.48 -9.30
C ALA A 662 -33.92 10.78 -8.01
N ALA A 663 -33.99 9.43 -8.01
CA ALA A 663 -34.36 8.65 -6.84
C ALA A 663 -33.27 8.61 -5.76
N THR A 664 -32.00 8.59 -6.14
CA THR A 664 -30.88 8.49 -5.20
C THR A 664 -30.35 9.84 -4.74
N GLY A 665 -30.58 10.92 -5.50
CA GLY A 665 -29.98 12.24 -5.24
C GLY A 665 -28.46 12.26 -5.37
N GLY A 666 -27.85 11.17 -5.87
CA GLY A 666 -26.40 10.98 -5.92
C GLY A 666 -25.86 10.20 -4.72
N LEU A 667 -24.56 10.15 -4.61
CA LEU A 667 -23.86 9.45 -3.54
C LEU A 667 -23.46 10.45 -2.42
N PRO A 668 -23.65 10.08 -1.14
CA PRO A 668 -23.18 10.91 -0.03
C PRO A 668 -21.65 11.05 -0.01
N ASP A 669 -21.17 12.08 0.69
CA ASP A 669 -19.74 12.23 0.94
C ASP A 669 -19.23 11.13 1.88
N ILE A 670 -18.02 10.62 1.60
CA ILE A 670 -17.29 9.82 2.57
C ILE A 670 -16.38 10.75 3.37
N VAL A 671 -16.51 10.72 4.69
CA VAL A 671 -15.74 11.58 5.60
C VAL A 671 -15.04 10.73 6.65
N TYR A 672 -13.77 10.99 6.81
CA TYR A 672 -12.97 10.51 7.93
C TYR A 672 -12.30 11.70 8.61
N SER A 673 -12.33 11.76 9.94
CA SER A 673 -11.51 12.73 10.68
C SER A 673 -10.98 12.12 11.99
N GLN A 674 -9.80 12.55 12.37
CA GLN A 674 -9.16 12.18 13.62
C GLN A 674 -8.58 13.42 14.30
N THR A 675 -8.88 13.57 15.58
CA THR A 675 -8.21 14.52 16.46
C THR A 675 -7.51 13.75 17.56
N ALA A 676 -6.24 14.06 17.81
CA ALA A 676 -5.47 13.41 18.86
C ALA A 676 -4.71 14.44 19.68
N LEU A 677 -4.91 14.41 21.00
CA LEU A 677 -4.13 15.12 21.99
C LEU A 677 -3.22 14.12 22.71
N LYS A 678 -1.93 14.39 22.72
CA LYS A 678 -0.92 13.59 23.42
C LYS A 678 -0.17 14.50 24.39
N LEU A 679 -0.02 14.09 25.64
CA LEU A 679 0.73 14.78 26.65
C LEU A 679 1.68 13.81 27.33
N PHE A 680 2.86 14.26 27.71
CA PHE A 680 3.76 13.50 28.55
C PHE A 680 4.49 14.37 29.56
N GLY A 681 4.85 13.74 30.68
CA GLY A 681 5.80 14.28 31.65
C GLY A 681 6.80 13.19 32.06
N LYS A 682 8.09 13.46 31.98
CA LYS A 682 9.17 12.57 32.42
C LYS A 682 9.95 13.22 33.54
N TYR A 683 9.90 12.63 34.72
CA TYR A 683 10.61 13.11 35.89
C TYR A 683 11.84 12.23 36.18
N ALA A 684 13.01 12.84 36.20
CA ALA A 684 14.25 12.17 36.56
C ALA A 684 14.34 12.01 38.08
N LEU A 685 14.45 10.77 38.53
CA LEU A 685 14.69 10.40 39.93
C LEU A 685 16.21 10.34 40.18
N GLU A 686 16.58 9.87 41.35
CA GLU A 686 18.00 9.64 41.68
C GLU A 686 18.51 8.32 41.08
N LYS A 687 19.81 8.18 40.93
CA LYS A 687 20.48 6.94 40.49
C LYS A 687 20.04 6.41 39.09
N GLY A 688 19.89 7.31 38.13
CA GLY A 688 19.62 6.92 36.74
C GLY A 688 18.19 6.41 36.48
N SER A 689 17.26 6.57 37.44
CA SER A 689 15.86 6.19 37.25
C SER A 689 14.98 7.36 36.83
N SER A 690 13.86 7.08 36.18
CA SER A 690 12.86 8.08 35.82
C SER A 690 11.45 7.49 35.82
N VAL A 691 10.47 8.36 36.04
CA VAL A 691 9.05 8.05 35.88
C VAL A 691 8.50 8.88 34.73
N ARG A 692 7.82 8.25 33.82
CA ARG A 692 7.13 8.91 32.72
C ARG A 692 5.63 8.67 32.82
N VAL A 693 4.85 9.72 32.70
CA VAL A 693 3.40 9.67 32.59
C VAL A 693 3.00 10.13 31.19
N ASP A 694 2.20 9.33 30.52
CA ASP A 694 1.65 9.62 29.19
C ASP A 694 0.13 9.69 29.23
N PHE A 695 -0.46 10.64 28.54
CA PHE A 695 -1.88 10.76 28.30
C PHE A 695 -2.16 10.93 26.82
N VAL A 696 -3.10 10.14 26.31
CA VAL A 696 -3.58 10.24 24.92
C VAL A 696 -5.09 10.33 24.94
N HIS A 697 -5.63 11.36 24.29
CA HIS A 697 -7.04 11.44 23.94
C HIS A 697 -7.16 11.41 22.41
N GLN A 698 -7.91 10.45 21.89
CA GLN A 698 -8.15 10.37 20.45
C GLN A 698 -9.64 10.27 20.16
N ARG A 699 -10.11 11.09 19.24
CA ARG A 699 -11.47 11.05 18.71
C ARG A 699 -11.41 10.86 17.20
N ASN A 700 -12.17 9.88 16.72
CA ASN A 700 -12.36 9.62 15.28
C ASN A 700 -13.82 9.80 14.91
N ASN A 701 -14.06 10.34 13.74
CA ASN A 701 -15.38 10.37 13.08
C ASN A 701 -15.23 9.69 11.73
N VAL A 702 -16.12 8.74 11.43
CA VAL A 702 -16.17 7.99 10.18
C VAL A 702 -17.59 8.00 9.66
N ASN A 703 -17.79 8.52 8.46
CA ASN A 703 -19.04 8.42 7.72
C ASN A 703 -18.72 7.83 6.34
N ASP A 704 -19.04 6.56 6.18
CA ASP A 704 -18.72 5.80 4.97
C ASP A 704 -19.96 4.99 4.53
N TRP A 705 -20.63 5.50 3.51
CA TRP A 705 -21.86 4.89 2.97
C TRP A 705 -21.62 3.51 2.31
N THR A 706 -20.39 3.12 2.05
CA THR A 706 -20.08 1.80 1.50
C THR A 706 -20.36 0.67 2.49
N TRP A 707 -20.46 0.97 3.79
CA TRP A 707 -20.77 0.00 4.85
C TRP A 707 -22.16 0.19 5.44
N SER A 708 -22.63 1.43 5.50
CA SER A 708 -23.92 1.76 6.12
C SER A 708 -24.51 3.04 5.52
N TYR A 709 -25.82 3.11 5.45
CA TYR A 709 -26.54 4.32 5.05
C TYR A 709 -27.34 4.85 6.25
N ASN A 710 -27.11 6.12 6.60
CA ASN A 710 -27.73 6.76 7.78
C ASN A 710 -27.59 5.93 9.08
N GLY A 711 -26.44 5.30 9.27
CA GLY A 711 -26.16 4.46 10.44
C GLY A 711 -26.78 3.07 10.43
N VAL A 712 -27.52 2.72 9.37
CA VAL A 712 -28.08 1.37 9.17
C VAL A 712 -27.10 0.57 8.31
N PRO A 713 -26.49 -0.51 8.82
CA PRO A 713 -25.55 -1.32 8.04
C PRO A 713 -26.28 -2.07 6.91
N TYR A 714 -25.59 -2.28 5.81
CA TYR A 714 -26.10 -3.16 4.77
C TYR A 714 -26.08 -4.61 5.24
N SER A 715 -27.11 -5.35 4.82
CA SER A 715 -27.24 -6.77 5.13
C SER A 715 -26.81 -7.62 3.94
N TYR A 716 -25.93 -8.57 4.19
CA TYR A 716 -25.58 -9.63 3.23
C TYR A 716 -26.69 -10.70 3.18
N SER A 717 -26.63 -11.59 2.19
CA SER A 717 -27.69 -12.59 1.95
C SER A 717 -27.87 -13.63 3.08
N ASP A 718 -26.88 -13.77 3.96
CA ASP A 718 -26.96 -14.59 5.17
C ASP A 718 -27.40 -13.78 6.41
N GLY A 719 -27.71 -12.50 6.24
CA GLY A 719 -28.03 -11.57 7.34
C GLY A 719 -26.81 -11.00 8.04
N THR A 720 -25.61 -11.33 7.60
CA THR A 720 -24.38 -10.70 8.10
C THR A 720 -24.43 -9.19 7.85
N THR A 721 -24.00 -8.42 8.84
CA THR A 721 -23.82 -6.97 8.74
C THR A 721 -22.36 -6.61 9.05
N VAL A 722 -21.86 -5.57 8.41
CA VAL A 722 -20.51 -5.04 8.62
C VAL A 722 -20.65 -3.56 8.93
N LEU A 723 -20.23 -3.14 10.11
CA LEU A 723 -20.39 -1.76 10.57
C LEU A 723 -19.13 -1.27 11.24
N GLN A 724 -18.83 -0.01 11.05
CA GLN A 724 -17.85 0.72 11.85
C GLN A 724 -18.56 1.79 12.70
N LYS A 725 -18.22 1.88 13.98
CA LYS A 725 -18.76 2.92 14.86
C LYS A 725 -18.39 4.30 14.30
N ALA A 726 -19.39 5.13 14.02
CA ALA A 726 -19.20 6.42 13.39
C ALA A 726 -18.39 7.39 14.26
N ASN A 727 -18.67 7.46 15.56
CA ASN A 727 -17.96 8.30 16.51
C ASN A 727 -17.23 7.42 17.52
N GLN A 728 -15.92 7.50 17.53
CA GLN A 728 -15.05 6.72 18.42
C GLN A 728 -14.28 7.68 19.32
N SER A 729 -14.12 7.34 20.59
CA SER A 729 -13.36 8.16 21.52
C SER A 729 -12.62 7.28 22.53
N VAL A 730 -11.33 7.49 22.62
CA VAL A 730 -10.43 6.72 23.50
C VAL A 730 -9.61 7.69 24.34
N ASN A 731 -9.52 7.41 25.65
CA ASN A 731 -8.52 8.01 26.51
C ASN A 731 -7.57 6.91 26.97
N VAL A 732 -6.29 7.19 26.94
CA VAL A 732 -5.26 6.29 27.45
C VAL A 732 -4.39 7.07 28.41
N ILE A 733 -4.17 6.51 29.59
CA ILE A 733 -3.19 7.00 30.55
C ILE A 733 -2.21 5.88 30.84
N GLY A 734 -0.92 6.19 30.79
CA GLY A 734 0.16 5.25 31.07
C GLY A 734 1.15 5.83 32.06
N VAL A 735 1.68 4.98 32.94
CA VAL A 735 2.80 5.33 33.83
C VAL A 735 3.90 4.31 33.58
N THR A 736 5.08 4.78 33.24
CA THR A 736 6.26 3.95 32.95
C THR A 736 7.39 4.31 33.90
N TYR A 737 7.89 3.36 34.64
CA TYR A 737 9.13 3.46 35.40
C TYR A 737 10.28 2.93 34.57
N VAL A 738 11.34 3.72 34.48
CA VAL A 738 12.57 3.35 33.76
C VAL A 738 13.71 3.34 34.78
N TYR A 739 14.44 2.25 34.83
CA TYR A 739 15.57 2.07 35.72
C TYR A 739 16.83 1.70 34.93
N GLN A 740 17.87 2.48 35.09
CA GLN A 740 19.20 2.18 34.57
C GLN A 740 20.02 1.47 35.65
N LEU A 741 20.41 0.25 35.37
CA LEU A 741 21.29 -0.51 36.22
C LEU A 741 22.68 0.16 36.25
N PRO A 742 23.32 0.23 37.44
CA PRO A 742 24.65 0.85 37.60
C PRO A 742 25.74 0.08 36.87
#